data_2b0347f675602fc99d80bb651bdaf94f
#
_entry.id   2b0347f675602fc99d80bb651bdaf94f
#
_cell.length_a   1.000
_cell.length_b   1.000
_cell.length_c   1.000
_cell.angle_alpha   90.00
_cell.angle_beta   90.00
_cell.angle_gamma   90.00
#
_symmetry.space_group_name_H-M   'P 1'
#
loop_
_entity.id
_entity.type
_entity.pdbx_description
1 polymer ?
#
loop_
_entity_poly.entity_id
_entity_poly.type
_entity_poly.pdbx_seq_one_letter_code
_entity_poly.pdbx_strand_id
1 'polypeptide(L)'
;MAEETSTATDPQTPPRSDTRHDASASSGRHIKDLDQVVVTASPLRDAAGELSRPVAVLAGERLDENRAASLGETVASLPGVQSSNFGPGVGRPIIRGLDGPRVAVLRDGLSTQDVSTVSQDHSPAIEPFLANQIEVLKGPSTLLYGSGAIGGVVNVVDGRIAETPVDGFNGRAEVRFDGGDKDGNTDMFRVDAGNGSGLSIHADGVYRNQKDYDTPEGRQANSWIDSKVGSVGASLAGDWGFVGVSASRFRDNYGNPGEPGDLSIGERGVSLKLQQDRYDLKGGLTDPWGDGSALRYSFGHTDYAHTEFEGEEVGTIFSKRANEGRVEASFSFGGGWQTAFGVQGSDSTFQAIGEESFVPKTDTRAIGVFGVARNTWDRISADVGARGDKVKYRTDTGVDRNFSPTSFSASAGFRFNPQWRLTLNLDHAERAPAEEELFANGPHIATLAYEIGGANLKTEKANQAELGLSFQNDWVDAKVSAYYNRYNDFIYIVDTGEQWFHEEDNDFLPIRQWTQADAIFHGFEGEATFHLANNDTGAWDLRVFGDTVRARLKDGGNLPRIAPARVGAQMRWNADQWRASLGATRTMKQDKVAVNETPTDGYTMVDAHLAYHVDQGSTAWEVFLDGNNLTNQDARVHTSFLKDDVMLPGRNASFGVRLFF
;
A
#
# COMPACT_ATOMS: atom_id res chain seq x y z
N MET A 1 -60.15 25.63 43.81
CA MET A 1 -58.82 25.69 44.35
C MET A 1 -58.15 24.35 44.04
N ALA A 2 -57.38 24.31 42.98
CA ALA A 2 -56.58 23.16 42.59
C ALA A 2 -55.19 23.73 42.28
N GLU A 3 -54.16 23.27 43.01
CA GLU A 3 -52.77 23.62 42.82
C GLU A 3 -52.18 22.90 41.61
N GLU A 4 -51.65 23.63 40.67
CA GLU A 4 -50.79 23.12 39.59
C GLU A 4 -49.37 22.94 40.13
N THR A 5 -48.90 21.71 40.16
CA THR A 5 -47.47 21.39 40.39
C THR A 5 -46.78 21.31 39.04
N SER A 6 -45.90 22.30 38.81
CA SER A 6 -44.94 22.34 37.70
C SER A 6 -43.85 21.30 37.92
N THR A 7 -43.74 20.34 37.01
CA THR A 7 -42.58 19.44 36.91
C THR A 7 -41.57 20.00 35.93
N ALA A 8 -40.42 20.40 36.46
CA ALA A 8 -39.23 20.78 35.68
C ALA A 8 -38.68 19.53 34.96
N THR A 9 -38.56 19.61 33.64
CA THR A 9 -37.86 18.63 32.83
C THR A 9 -36.33 18.85 32.90
N ASP A 10 -35.66 17.83 33.37
CA ASP A 10 -34.19 17.70 33.37
C ASP A 10 -33.66 17.63 31.94
N PRO A 11 -32.55 18.27 31.59
CA PRO A 11 -31.95 18.16 30.27
C PRO A 11 -31.27 16.78 30.12
N GLN A 12 -31.76 16.03 29.14
CA GLN A 12 -31.22 14.73 28.78
C GLN A 12 -29.76 14.87 28.32
N THR A 13 -28.86 14.20 29.03
CA THR A 13 -27.47 13.90 28.62
C THR A 13 -27.50 13.07 27.35
N PRO A 14 -26.67 13.36 26.32
CA PRO A 14 -26.58 12.51 25.14
C PRO A 14 -26.01 11.14 25.52
N PRO A 15 -26.43 10.06 24.86
CA PRO A 15 -26.00 8.72 25.20
C PRO A 15 -24.48 8.57 24.91
N ARG A 16 -23.73 8.10 25.91
CA ARG A 16 -22.37 7.59 25.74
C ARG A 16 -22.43 6.46 24.72
N SER A 17 -21.65 6.55 23.65
CA SER A 17 -21.41 5.44 22.72
C SER A 17 -20.52 4.42 23.42
N ASP A 18 -21.15 3.42 24.05
CA ASP A 18 -20.48 2.18 24.43
C ASP A 18 -20.14 1.41 23.15
N THR A 19 -18.96 1.64 22.60
CA THR A 19 -18.37 0.75 21.60
C THR A 19 -17.80 -0.47 22.31
N ARG A 20 -18.64 -1.37 22.78
CA ARG A 20 -18.26 -2.76 23.01
C ARG A 20 -18.18 -3.41 21.64
N HIS A 21 -16.98 -3.73 21.20
CA HIS A 21 -16.79 -4.70 20.14
C HIS A 21 -17.25 -6.07 20.64
N ASP A 22 -18.52 -6.37 20.43
CA ASP A 22 -19.02 -7.73 20.53
C ASP A 22 -18.44 -8.52 19.34
N ALA A 23 -17.43 -9.32 19.59
CA ALA A 23 -16.98 -10.38 18.69
C ALA A 23 -18.00 -11.53 18.73
N SER A 24 -19.25 -11.26 18.41
CA SER A 24 -20.24 -12.28 18.11
C SER A 24 -20.65 -12.11 16.65
N ALA A 25 -20.05 -12.92 15.78
CA ALA A 25 -20.44 -13.06 14.39
C ALA A 25 -21.92 -13.44 14.33
N SER A 26 -22.78 -12.48 13.98
CA SER A 26 -24.13 -12.78 13.54
C SER A 26 -24.12 -12.92 12.02
N SER A 27 -24.43 -14.11 11.55
CA SER A 27 -24.79 -14.42 10.17
C SER A 27 -25.69 -13.34 9.57
N GLY A 28 -25.30 -12.77 8.42
CA GLY A 28 -26.15 -11.91 7.60
C GLY A 28 -25.85 -10.41 7.65
N ARG A 29 -24.60 -9.97 7.84
CA ARG A 29 -24.24 -8.56 7.66
C ARG A 29 -23.77 -8.31 6.23
N HIS A 30 -24.57 -7.56 5.49
CA HIS A 30 -24.15 -6.90 4.26
C HIS A 30 -22.85 -6.11 4.46
N ILE A 31 -22.11 -5.91 3.36
CA ILE A 31 -20.91 -5.06 3.22
C ILE A 31 -21.18 -3.56 3.58
N LYS A 32 -22.00 -3.28 4.57
CA LYS A 32 -22.11 -1.96 5.20
C LYS A 32 -20.88 -1.62 6.07
N ASP A 33 -19.98 -2.57 6.27
CA ASP A 33 -18.87 -2.43 7.23
C ASP A 33 -17.75 -1.51 6.76
N LEU A 34 -17.61 -1.20 5.47
CA LEU A 34 -16.56 -0.28 4.99
C LEU A 34 -16.75 1.17 5.46
N ASP A 35 -17.98 1.59 5.73
CA ASP A 35 -18.26 2.94 6.24
C ASP A 35 -17.88 3.09 7.73
N GLN A 36 -17.63 1.98 8.43
CA GLN A 36 -17.23 1.95 9.84
C GLN A 36 -15.72 1.74 10.02
N VAL A 37 -14.98 1.42 8.93
CA VAL A 37 -13.53 1.21 9.03
C VAL A 37 -12.84 2.55 9.25
N VAL A 38 -12.20 2.70 10.40
CA VAL A 38 -11.44 3.88 10.76
C VAL A 38 -10.13 3.91 9.99
N VAL A 39 -9.88 5.00 9.27
CA VAL A 39 -8.62 5.24 8.57
C VAL A 39 -7.58 5.75 9.58
N THR A 40 -6.58 4.94 9.85
CA THR A 40 -5.51 5.27 10.81
C THR A 40 -4.43 6.16 10.20
N ALA A 41 -4.33 6.16 8.88
CA ALA A 41 -3.46 7.07 8.13
C ALA A 41 -3.90 8.55 8.24
N SER A 42 -5.09 8.86 8.74
CA SER A 42 -5.51 10.25 9.02
C SER A 42 -5.26 10.61 10.48
N PRO A 43 -4.63 11.76 10.79
CA PRO A 43 -4.44 12.21 12.17
C PRO A 43 -5.77 12.54 12.86
N LEU A 44 -6.84 12.76 12.11
CA LEU A 44 -8.20 13.00 12.64
C LEU A 44 -9.03 11.72 12.75
N ARG A 45 -8.53 10.56 12.30
CA ARG A 45 -9.11 9.20 12.44
C ARG A 45 -10.61 9.11 12.19
N ASP A 46 -11.01 9.40 10.97
CA ASP A 46 -12.42 9.30 10.56
C ASP A 46 -12.74 7.98 9.89
N ALA A 47 -14.02 7.64 9.81
CA ALA A 47 -14.48 6.55 8.96
C ALA A 47 -14.16 6.84 7.48
N ALA A 48 -13.78 5.81 6.73
CA ALA A 48 -13.36 5.94 5.33
C ALA A 48 -14.40 6.66 4.45
N GLY A 49 -15.69 6.46 4.73
CA GLY A 49 -16.80 7.09 4.01
C GLY A 49 -17.00 8.58 4.30
N GLU A 50 -16.45 9.10 5.40
CA GLU A 50 -16.60 10.52 5.81
C GLU A 50 -15.46 11.40 5.30
N LEU A 51 -14.35 10.80 4.87
CA LEU A 51 -13.22 11.55 4.33
C LEU A 51 -13.60 12.25 3.02
N SER A 52 -13.18 13.50 2.88
CA SER A 52 -13.33 14.24 1.62
C SER A 52 -12.30 13.83 0.56
N ARG A 53 -11.28 13.09 0.96
CA ARG A 53 -10.21 12.55 0.09
C ARG A 53 -10.50 11.13 -0.33
N PRO A 54 -10.05 10.71 -1.53
CA PRO A 54 -10.21 9.34 -1.99
C PRO A 54 -9.33 8.38 -1.20
N VAL A 55 -9.94 7.57 -0.37
CA VAL A 55 -9.31 6.49 0.38
C VAL A 55 -9.99 5.18 0.01
N ALA A 56 -9.19 4.16 -0.26
CA ALA A 56 -9.65 2.79 -0.40
C ALA A 56 -9.05 1.95 0.73
N VAL A 57 -9.86 1.06 1.30
CA VAL A 57 -9.45 0.19 2.41
C VAL A 57 -9.71 -1.26 2.05
N LEU A 58 -8.72 -2.11 2.28
CA LEU A 58 -8.86 -3.56 2.30
C LEU A 58 -8.80 -4.02 3.77
N ALA A 59 -9.87 -4.65 4.23
CA ALA A 59 -9.99 -5.23 5.57
C ALA A 59 -10.93 -6.43 5.52
N GLY A 60 -10.91 -7.29 6.57
CA GLY A 60 -11.78 -8.44 6.70
C GLY A 60 -11.73 -9.36 5.48
N GLU A 61 -12.89 -9.86 5.04
CA GLU A 61 -13.02 -10.80 3.90
C GLU A 61 -12.39 -10.27 2.61
N ARG A 62 -12.56 -8.97 2.30
CA ARG A 62 -11.94 -8.38 1.10
C ARG A 62 -10.42 -8.45 1.13
N LEU A 63 -9.81 -8.26 2.30
CA LEU A 63 -8.37 -8.42 2.43
C LEU A 63 -7.98 -9.89 2.29
N ASP A 64 -8.73 -10.79 2.93
CA ASP A 64 -8.43 -12.22 2.92
C ASP A 64 -8.51 -12.86 1.52
N GLU A 65 -9.48 -12.45 0.68
CA GLU A 65 -9.60 -12.85 -0.71
C GLU A 65 -8.47 -12.31 -1.61
N ASN A 66 -7.89 -11.17 -1.25
CA ASN A 66 -6.88 -10.47 -2.07
C ASN A 66 -5.44 -10.65 -1.58
N ARG A 67 -5.20 -11.39 -0.48
CA ARG A 67 -3.84 -11.62 0.03
C ARG A 67 -2.98 -12.35 -0.99
N ALA A 68 -1.90 -11.71 -1.40
CA ALA A 68 -0.91 -12.22 -2.32
C ALA A 68 0.50 -12.20 -1.68
N ALA A 69 1.50 -12.74 -2.35
CA ALA A 69 2.86 -12.79 -1.87
C ALA A 69 3.46 -11.38 -1.69
N SER A 70 3.06 -10.43 -2.54
CA SER A 70 3.55 -9.05 -2.51
C SER A 70 2.45 -8.04 -2.14
N LEU A 71 2.88 -6.88 -1.63
CA LEU A 71 1.97 -5.80 -1.27
C LEU A 71 1.25 -5.22 -2.49
N GLY A 72 1.97 -5.03 -3.61
CA GLY A 72 1.39 -4.47 -4.82
C GLY A 72 0.28 -5.35 -5.39
N GLU A 73 0.49 -6.67 -5.45
CA GLU A 73 -0.55 -7.61 -5.90
C GLU A 73 -1.77 -7.60 -4.96
N THR A 74 -1.54 -7.57 -3.65
CA THR A 74 -2.62 -7.54 -2.66
C THR A 74 -3.55 -6.35 -2.85
N VAL A 75 -3.02 -5.16 -3.18
CA VAL A 75 -3.82 -3.94 -3.36
C VAL A 75 -4.26 -3.70 -4.82
N ALA A 76 -3.81 -4.52 -5.77
CA ALA A 76 -4.08 -4.34 -7.21
C ALA A 76 -5.56 -4.50 -7.60
N SER A 77 -6.39 -5.13 -6.75
CA SER A 77 -7.85 -5.23 -6.96
C SER A 77 -8.60 -3.90 -6.79
N LEU A 78 -7.93 -2.87 -6.24
CA LEU A 78 -8.50 -1.55 -6.04
C LEU A 78 -8.43 -0.73 -7.34
N PRO A 79 -9.50 0.01 -7.73
CA PRO A 79 -9.43 0.92 -8.88
C PRO A 79 -8.30 1.94 -8.74
N GLY A 80 -7.59 2.23 -9.84
CA GLY A 80 -6.46 3.17 -9.86
C GLY A 80 -5.19 2.68 -9.18
N VAL A 81 -5.15 1.42 -8.72
CA VAL A 81 -3.98 0.79 -8.11
C VAL A 81 -3.56 -0.43 -8.92
N GLN A 82 -2.29 -0.53 -9.21
CA GLN A 82 -1.68 -1.67 -9.91
C GLN A 82 -0.41 -2.11 -9.18
N SER A 83 0.18 -3.21 -9.62
CA SER A 83 1.46 -3.72 -9.10
C SER A 83 2.55 -3.59 -10.15
N SER A 84 3.78 -3.33 -9.72
CA SER A 84 4.95 -3.71 -10.50
C SER A 84 5.09 -5.24 -10.48
N ASN A 85 5.97 -5.79 -11.30
CA ASN A 85 6.22 -7.23 -11.31
C ASN A 85 7.69 -7.52 -11.63
N PHE A 86 8.38 -8.15 -10.68
CA PHE A 86 9.70 -8.79 -10.83
C PHE A 86 9.62 -10.20 -10.22
N GLY A 87 8.60 -10.98 -10.63
CA GLY A 87 8.29 -12.28 -10.03
C GLY A 87 7.46 -12.16 -8.74
N PRO A 88 7.13 -13.30 -8.09
CA PRO A 88 6.25 -13.34 -6.92
C PRO A 88 6.80 -12.62 -5.69
N GLY A 89 8.14 -12.53 -5.56
CA GLY A 89 8.80 -11.86 -4.43
C GLY A 89 8.66 -10.34 -4.48
N VAL A 90 8.43 -9.75 -5.65
CA VAL A 90 8.49 -8.30 -5.84
C VAL A 90 7.24 -7.78 -6.54
N GLY A 91 6.40 -7.08 -5.77
CA GLY A 91 5.26 -6.33 -6.29
C GLY A 91 5.12 -5.04 -5.50
N ARG A 92 5.47 -3.89 -6.10
CA ARG A 92 5.30 -2.59 -5.48
C ARG A 92 3.98 -1.96 -5.92
N PRO A 93 3.26 -1.28 -5.00
CA PRO A 93 2.05 -0.56 -5.36
C PRO A 93 2.33 0.57 -6.36
N ILE A 94 1.55 0.63 -7.42
CA ILE A 94 1.52 1.72 -8.41
C ILE A 94 0.18 2.41 -8.29
N ILE A 95 0.17 3.70 -7.96
CA ILE A 95 -1.05 4.49 -7.79
C ILE A 95 -1.17 5.50 -8.92
N ARG A 96 -2.24 5.38 -9.75
CA ARG A 96 -2.51 6.30 -10.87
C ARG A 96 -1.30 6.46 -11.81
N GLY A 97 -0.54 5.37 -12.03
CA GLY A 97 0.65 5.34 -12.87
C GLY A 97 1.92 5.92 -12.23
N LEU A 98 1.91 6.17 -10.94
CA LEU A 98 3.06 6.64 -10.16
C LEU A 98 3.57 5.53 -9.24
N ASP A 99 4.88 5.35 -9.17
CA ASP A 99 5.56 4.33 -8.38
C ASP A 99 6.83 4.84 -7.69
N GLY A 100 7.60 3.94 -7.12
CA GLY A 100 8.90 4.18 -6.51
C GLY A 100 8.85 5.27 -5.44
N PRO A 101 9.75 6.27 -5.50
CA PRO A 101 9.83 7.32 -4.49
C PRO A 101 8.63 8.28 -4.46
N ARG A 102 7.58 8.03 -5.28
CA ARG A 102 6.33 8.81 -5.27
C ARG A 102 5.19 8.15 -4.50
N VAL A 103 5.29 6.86 -4.21
CA VAL A 103 4.30 6.12 -3.44
C VAL A 103 4.91 5.67 -2.12
N ALA A 104 4.51 6.31 -1.02
CA ALA A 104 5.01 5.95 0.30
C ALA A 104 4.37 4.65 0.77
N VAL A 105 5.20 3.65 1.10
CA VAL A 105 4.77 2.43 1.77
C VAL A 105 5.04 2.58 3.26
N LEU A 106 3.98 2.47 4.06
CA LEU A 106 4.02 2.71 5.50
C LEU A 106 3.57 1.47 6.27
N ARG A 107 4.09 1.34 7.48
CA ARG A 107 3.62 0.45 8.52
C ARG A 107 3.19 1.28 9.72
N ASP A 108 1.90 1.23 10.07
CA ASP A 108 1.33 2.02 11.17
C ASP A 108 1.71 3.52 11.14
N GLY A 109 1.76 4.10 9.93
CA GLY A 109 2.04 5.53 9.72
C GLY A 109 3.52 5.94 9.66
N LEU A 110 4.47 5.01 9.84
CA LEU A 110 5.90 5.22 9.61
C LEU A 110 6.37 4.48 8.35
N SER A 111 7.36 5.05 7.65
CA SER A 111 7.95 4.43 6.46
C SER A 111 8.57 3.05 6.78
N THR A 112 8.54 2.14 5.81
CA THR A 112 9.21 0.84 5.91
C THR A 112 10.72 0.96 6.06
N GLN A 113 11.31 2.06 5.57
CA GLN A 113 12.76 2.32 5.62
C GLN A 113 13.60 1.20 5.00
N ASP A 114 13.07 0.54 3.98
CA ASP A 114 13.79 -0.40 3.12
C ASP A 114 14.48 0.32 1.94
N VAL A 115 14.98 -0.42 0.98
CA VAL A 115 15.59 0.10 -0.25
C VAL A 115 14.76 -0.23 -1.50
N SER A 116 13.48 -0.56 -1.34
CA SER A 116 12.58 -0.90 -2.46
C SER A 116 12.33 0.25 -3.43
N THR A 117 12.69 1.48 -3.07
CA THR A 117 12.64 2.64 -3.97
C THR A 117 13.90 2.83 -4.79
N VAL A 118 15.03 2.24 -4.38
CA VAL A 118 16.32 2.38 -5.05
C VAL A 118 16.35 1.56 -6.34
N SER A 119 15.83 0.33 -6.29
CA SER A 119 15.73 -0.54 -7.47
C SER A 119 14.33 -1.15 -7.63
N GLN A 120 14.00 -1.53 -8.86
CA GLN A 120 12.68 -2.04 -9.23
C GLN A 120 12.46 -3.50 -8.79
N ASP A 121 13.52 -4.27 -8.62
CA ASP A 121 13.54 -5.67 -8.19
C ASP A 121 13.62 -5.83 -6.66
N HIS A 122 13.73 -4.73 -5.92
CA HIS A 122 13.74 -4.77 -4.46
C HIS A 122 12.32 -4.81 -3.88
N SER A 123 12.05 -5.86 -3.08
CA SER A 123 10.76 -6.03 -2.39
C SER A 123 10.56 -5.01 -1.25
N PRO A 124 9.38 -4.40 -1.12
CA PRO A 124 9.02 -3.70 0.11
C PRO A 124 8.99 -4.67 1.29
N ALA A 125 9.61 -4.29 2.42
CA ALA A 125 9.68 -5.12 3.62
C ALA A 125 8.34 -5.17 4.40
N ILE A 126 7.28 -5.61 3.71
CA ILE A 126 5.91 -5.75 4.21
C ILE A 126 5.38 -7.16 3.90
N GLU A 127 4.79 -7.81 4.90
CA GLU A 127 4.09 -9.08 4.75
C GLU A 127 2.56 -8.87 4.79
N PRO A 128 1.86 -8.98 3.64
CA PRO A 128 0.43 -8.69 3.56
C PRO A 128 -0.44 -9.68 4.37
N PHE A 129 0.03 -10.90 4.62
CA PHE A 129 -0.71 -11.89 5.40
C PHE A 129 -0.84 -11.50 6.88
N LEU A 130 0.05 -10.64 7.39
CA LEU A 130 0.01 -10.14 8.76
C LEU A 130 -0.77 -8.82 8.90
N ALA A 131 -1.23 -8.23 7.81
CA ALA A 131 -2.03 -7.01 7.84
C ALA A 131 -3.43 -7.27 8.43
N ASN A 132 -3.89 -6.39 9.30
CA ASN A 132 -5.30 -6.30 9.71
C ASN A 132 -6.11 -5.49 8.71
N GLN A 133 -5.46 -4.46 8.16
CA GLN A 133 -6.05 -3.49 7.26
C GLN A 133 -4.95 -2.90 6.38
N ILE A 134 -5.27 -2.64 5.13
CA ILE A 134 -4.40 -1.91 4.20
C ILE A 134 -5.20 -0.71 3.68
N GLU A 135 -4.66 0.48 3.91
CA GLU A 135 -5.24 1.75 3.53
C GLU A 135 -4.48 2.32 2.33
N VAL A 136 -5.19 2.68 1.27
CA VAL A 136 -4.61 3.30 0.09
C VAL A 136 -5.17 4.71 -0.08
N LEU A 137 -4.34 5.70 0.17
CA LEU A 137 -4.64 7.11 -0.05
C LEU A 137 -4.14 7.47 -1.46
N LYS A 138 -5.04 7.85 -2.33
CA LYS A 138 -4.74 8.15 -3.73
C LYS A 138 -4.56 9.65 -3.94
N GLY A 139 -3.61 10.01 -4.80
CA GLY A 139 -3.23 11.39 -5.04
C GLY A 139 -2.30 11.95 -3.97
N PRO A 140 -1.93 13.23 -4.05
CA PRO A 140 -0.94 13.83 -3.18
C PRO A 140 -1.29 13.75 -1.69
N SER A 141 -0.55 12.95 -0.96
CA SER A 141 -0.66 12.77 0.49
C SER A 141 0.59 13.29 1.23
N THR A 142 1.41 14.06 0.55
CA THR A 142 2.63 14.69 1.09
C THR A 142 2.33 15.54 2.32
N LEU A 143 1.14 16.13 2.39
CA LEU A 143 0.69 16.88 3.56
C LEU A 143 0.80 16.09 4.85
N LEU A 144 0.46 14.81 4.82
CA LEU A 144 0.48 13.97 6.02
C LEU A 144 1.81 13.22 6.19
N TYR A 145 2.43 12.77 5.10
CA TYR A 145 3.53 11.80 5.13
C TYR A 145 4.84 12.28 4.48
N GLY A 146 4.89 13.54 4.05
CA GLY A 146 6.10 14.16 3.52
C GLY A 146 6.38 13.81 2.05
N SER A 147 7.60 14.08 1.68
CA SER A 147 8.08 14.12 0.30
C SER A 147 7.77 12.86 -0.52
N GLY A 148 7.89 11.67 0.06
CA GLY A 148 7.68 10.39 -0.66
C GLY A 148 6.21 10.05 -0.98
N ALA A 149 5.24 10.89 -0.64
CA ALA A 149 3.81 10.61 -0.80
C ALA A 149 3.11 11.49 -1.86
N ILE A 150 3.87 11.99 -2.86
CA ILE A 150 3.32 12.88 -3.90
C ILE A 150 2.32 12.15 -4.84
N GLY A 151 2.48 10.84 -5.03
CA GLY A 151 1.58 10.00 -5.81
C GLY A 151 0.50 9.32 -4.98
N GLY A 152 0.78 9.08 -3.71
CA GLY A 152 -0.13 8.41 -2.77
C GLY A 152 0.59 7.70 -1.66
N VAL A 153 -0.20 6.99 -0.84
CA VAL A 153 0.28 6.22 0.33
C VAL A 153 -0.40 4.87 0.35
N VAL A 154 0.37 3.84 0.67
CA VAL A 154 -0.15 2.53 1.10
C VAL A 154 0.27 2.31 2.55
N ASN A 155 -0.69 2.38 3.47
CA ASN A 155 -0.43 2.19 4.90
C ASN A 155 -0.94 0.82 5.34
N VAL A 156 -0.04 -0.01 5.84
CA VAL A 156 -0.36 -1.33 6.39
C VAL A 156 -0.49 -1.23 7.90
N VAL A 157 -1.67 -1.55 8.39
CA VAL A 157 -1.98 -1.62 9.82
C VAL A 157 -1.82 -3.06 10.26
N ASP A 158 -0.81 -3.37 11.04
CA ASP A 158 -0.51 -4.74 11.48
C ASP A 158 -1.04 -5.05 12.90
N GLY A 159 -1.31 -4.03 13.72
CA GLY A 159 -1.89 -4.17 15.05
C GLY A 159 -1.00 -4.86 16.07
N ARG A 160 0.31 -4.89 15.88
CA ARG A 160 1.30 -5.48 16.81
C ARG A 160 1.34 -4.83 18.18
N ILE A 161 0.91 -3.57 18.23
CA ILE A 161 0.77 -2.78 19.46
C ILE A 161 -0.71 -2.48 19.63
N ALA A 162 -1.37 -3.14 20.59
CA ALA A 162 -2.79 -2.93 20.87
C ALA A 162 -3.01 -1.51 21.44
N GLU A 163 -3.95 -0.77 20.85
CA GLU A 163 -4.35 0.58 21.28
C GLU A 163 -5.49 0.56 22.32
N THR A 164 -6.15 -0.59 22.46
CA THR A 164 -7.22 -0.84 23.43
C THR A 164 -6.93 -2.12 24.22
N PRO A 165 -7.47 -2.27 25.45
CA PRO A 165 -7.31 -3.49 26.21
C PRO A 165 -7.80 -4.72 25.45
N VAL A 166 -6.98 -5.76 25.38
CA VAL A 166 -7.36 -7.09 24.87
C VAL A 166 -7.84 -7.94 26.04
N ASP A 167 -8.95 -8.61 25.88
CA ASP A 167 -9.48 -9.57 26.87
C ASP A 167 -9.39 -10.99 26.34
N GLY A 168 -8.79 -11.88 27.14
CA GLY A 168 -8.63 -13.28 26.79
C GLY A 168 -7.54 -13.53 25.74
N PHE A 169 -7.81 -14.47 24.86
CA PHE A 169 -6.91 -15.00 23.85
C PHE A 169 -7.62 -14.99 22.50
N ASN A 170 -7.12 -14.22 21.55
CA ASN A 170 -7.69 -14.08 20.23
C ASN A 170 -6.62 -14.35 19.19
N GLY A 171 -6.98 -14.95 18.09
CA GLY A 171 -5.98 -15.23 17.08
C GLY A 171 -6.53 -15.78 15.80
N ARG A 172 -5.59 -15.97 14.87
CA ARG A 172 -5.83 -16.55 13.56
C ARG A 172 -4.64 -17.39 13.14
N ALA A 173 -4.92 -18.55 12.56
CA ALA A 173 -3.93 -19.35 11.86
C ALA A 173 -4.45 -19.71 10.46
N GLU A 174 -3.56 -19.80 9.49
CA GLU A 174 -3.90 -20.18 8.12
C GLU A 174 -2.80 -21.08 7.55
N VAL A 175 -3.20 -22.12 6.85
CA VAL A 175 -2.33 -22.96 6.03
C VAL A 175 -2.90 -22.96 4.63
N ARG A 176 -2.08 -22.63 3.65
CA ARG A 176 -2.44 -22.55 2.23
C ARG A 176 -1.46 -23.34 1.40
N PHE A 177 -1.96 -24.09 0.45
CA PHE A 177 -1.20 -24.83 -0.55
C PHE A 177 -1.57 -24.34 -1.95
N ASP A 178 -0.57 -24.00 -2.72
CA ASP A 178 -0.71 -23.61 -4.13
C ASP A 178 -0.47 -24.82 -5.03
N GLY A 179 -1.19 -24.92 -6.14
CA GLY A 179 -1.06 -25.98 -7.13
C GLY A 179 -1.47 -25.52 -8.53
N GLY A 180 -1.26 -26.38 -9.53
CA GLY A 180 -1.39 -26.00 -10.94
C GLY A 180 -0.09 -25.39 -11.46
N ASP A 181 -0.18 -24.27 -12.15
CA ASP A 181 0.99 -23.56 -12.66
C ASP A 181 1.76 -22.79 -11.57
N LYS A 182 1.36 -22.91 -10.30
CA LYS A 182 2.05 -22.36 -9.14
C LYS A 182 2.12 -23.44 -8.07
N ASP A 183 3.30 -23.74 -7.55
CA ASP A 183 3.53 -24.78 -6.54
C ASP A 183 4.20 -24.19 -5.31
N GLY A 184 3.57 -24.40 -4.14
CA GLY A 184 4.12 -23.90 -2.89
C GLY A 184 3.16 -23.97 -1.71
N ASN A 185 3.58 -23.37 -0.60
CA ASN A 185 2.74 -23.22 0.59
C ASN A 185 2.97 -21.87 1.28
N THR A 186 1.95 -21.43 2.01
CA THR A 186 2.02 -20.28 2.92
C THR A 186 1.34 -20.65 4.23
N ASP A 187 2.08 -20.57 5.33
CA ASP A 187 1.62 -20.82 6.68
C ASP A 187 1.69 -19.54 7.49
N MET A 188 0.64 -19.17 8.19
CA MET A 188 0.63 -17.98 9.04
C MET A 188 -0.05 -18.25 10.38
N PHE A 189 0.41 -17.54 11.39
CA PHE A 189 -0.30 -17.41 12.66
C PHE A 189 -0.23 -15.99 13.18
N ARG A 190 -1.22 -15.63 13.98
CA ARG A 190 -1.29 -14.38 14.73
C ARG A 190 -2.06 -14.62 16.01
N VAL A 191 -1.55 -14.08 17.11
CA VAL A 191 -2.12 -14.24 18.44
C VAL A 191 -2.04 -12.92 19.20
N ASP A 192 -3.13 -12.52 19.77
CA ASP A 192 -3.26 -11.41 20.71
C ASP A 192 -3.80 -11.97 22.04
N ALA A 193 -3.15 -11.67 23.15
CA ALA A 193 -3.55 -12.12 24.47
C ALA A 193 -3.50 -10.98 25.49
N GLY A 194 -4.48 -10.91 26.37
CA GLY A 194 -4.56 -9.89 27.39
C GLY A 194 -5.44 -10.29 28.57
N ASN A 195 -5.42 -9.47 29.60
CA ASN A 195 -6.15 -9.72 30.85
C ASN A 195 -7.37 -8.79 31.03
N GLY A 196 -7.78 -8.05 29.99
CA GLY A 196 -8.87 -7.07 30.03
C GLY A 196 -8.58 -5.82 30.89
N SER A 197 -7.49 -5.82 31.69
CA SER A 197 -7.13 -4.71 32.56
C SER A 197 -6.03 -3.80 31.97
N GLY A 198 -5.68 -4.02 30.71
CA GLY A 198 -4.83 -3.14 29.93
C GLY A 198 -3.54 -3.75 29.38
N LEU A 199 -2.93 -4.73 30.04
CA LEU A 199 -1.74 -5.40 29.53
C LEU A 199 -2.14 -6.37 28.40
N SER A 200 -1.50 -6.21 27.24
CA SER A 200 -1.69 -7.06 26.07
C SER A 200 -0.34 -7.47 25.49
N ILE A 201 -0.28 -8.68 24.95
CA ILE A 201 0.87 -9.21 24.23
C ILE A 201 0.42 -9.68 22.85
N HIS A 202 1.31 -9.57 21.88
CA HIS A 202 1.12 -9.96 20.50
C HIS A 202 2.26 -10.87 20.03
N ALA A 203 1.94 -11.85 19.17
CA ALA A 203 2.91 -12.60 18.40
C ALA A 203 2.33 -12.96 17.03
N ASP A 204 3.11 -12.82 15.98
CA ASP A 204 2.75 -13.23 14.63
C ASP A 204 3.91 -13.89 13.89
N GLY A 205 3.58 -14.64 12.81
CA GLY A 205 4.57 -15.19 11.92
C GLY A 205 3.99 -15.68 10.61
N VAL A 206 4.81 -15.64 9.56
CA VAL A 206 4.54 -16.22 8.24
C VAL A 206 5.75 -17.03 7.79
N TYR A 207 5.47 -18.17 7.23
CA TYR A 207 6.39 -18.94 6.40
C TYR A 207 5.77 -19.14 5.03
N ARG A 208 6.51 -18.81 3.98
CA ARG A 208 6.11 -19.03 2.59
C ARG A 208 7.26 -19.66 1.83
N ASN A 209 6.93 -20.71 1.07
CA ASN A 209 7.85 -21.31 0.12
C ASN A 209 7.09 -21.59 -1.17
N GLN A 210 7.50 -20.98 -2.26
CA GLN A 210 6.93 -21.18 -3.58
C GLN A 210 8.08 -21.44 -4.56
N LYS A 211 7.90 -22.43 -5.42
CA LYS A 211 8.84 -22.77 -6.49
C LYS A 211 8.62 -21.87 -7.69
N ASP A 212 9.48 -22.00 -8.68
CA ASP A 212 9.23 -21.39 -9.98
C ASP A 212 7.86 -21.79 -10.50
N TYR A 213 7.13 -20.85 -11.06
CA TYR A 213 5.81 -21.09 -11.63
C TYR A 213 5.88 -21.38 -13.13
N ASP A 214 4.81 -21.99 -13.63
CA ASP A 214 4.61 -22.17 -15.06
C ASP A 214 3.69 -21.08 -15.62
N THR A 215 3.92 -20.71 -16.87
CA THR A 215 3.12 -19.78 -17.66
C THR A 215 2.46 -20.53 -18.81
N PRO A 216 1.53 -19.94 -19.57
CA PRO A 216 1.00 -20.57 -20.76
C PRO A 216 2.07 -20.97 -21.81
N GLU A 217 3.23 -20.31 -21.81
CA GLU A 217 4.33 -20.56 -22.74
C GLU A 217 5.40 -21.53 -22.17
N GLY A 218 5.32 -21.86 -20.88
CA GLY A 218 6.26 -22.76 -20.22
C GLY A 218 6.73 -22.21 -18.87
N ARG A 219 7.79 -22.80 -18.32
CA ARG A 219 8.29 -22.45 -16.99
C ARG A 219 8.97 -21.10 -16.98
N GLN A 220 8.57 -20.22 -16.06
CA GLN A 220 9.29 -18.99 -15.74
C GLN A 220 10.38 -19.34 -14.74
N ALA A 221 11.60 -19.54 -15.24
CA ALA A 221 12.74 -19.88 -14.40
C ALA A 221 13.09 -18.74 -13.44
N ASN A 222 13.66 -19.10 -12.30
CA ASN A 222 14.13 -18.18 -11.27
C ASN A 222 13.04 -17.27 -10.69
N SER A 223 11.81 -17.78 -10.61
CA SER A 223 10.63 -17.07 -10.07
C SER A 223 10.19 -17.58 -8.69
N TRP A 224 11.07 -18.26 -7.99
CA TRP A 224 10.85 -18.82 -6.66
C TRP A 224 10.90 -17.77 -5.55
N ILE A 225 10.27 -18.07 -4.37
CA ILE A 225 10.30 -17.25 -3.16
C ILE A 225 10.34 -18.14 -1.90
N ASP A 226 11.16 -17.74 -0.91
CA ASP A 226 11.20 -18.30 0.45
C ASP A 226 11.19 -17.15 1.46
N SER A 227 10.05 -16.94 2.13
CA SER A 227 9.85 -15.84 3.10
C SER A 227 9.66 -16.37 4.51
N LYS A 228 10.27 -15.70 5.49
CA LYS A 228 10.14 -15.97 6.93
C LYS A 228 10.00 -14.66 7.68
N VAL A 229 8.83 -14.42 8.20
CA VAL A 229 8.52 -13.20 8.93
C VAL A 229 8.01 -13.55 10.32
N GLY A 230 8.38 -12.78 11.32
CA GLY A 230 7.87 -12.94 12.66
C GLY A 230 7.98 -11.67 13.48
N SER A 231 7.06 -11.49 14.42
CA SER A 231 7.08 -10.36 15.33
C SER A 231 6.54 -10.72 16.71
N VAL A 232 6.92 -9.88 17.68
CA VAL A 232 6.34 -9.85 19.02
C VAL A 232 6.05 -8.41 19.41
N GLY A 233 4.98 -8.22 20.20
CA GLY A 233 4.58 -6.92 20.71
C GLY A 233 4.07 -7.01 22.14
N ALA A 234 4.13 -5.89 22.84
CA ALA A 234 3.51 -5.73 24.15
C ALA A 234 2.99 -4.31 24.29
N SER A 235 1.83 -4.15 24.90
CA SER A 235 1.21 -2.84 25.12
C SER A 235 0.47 -2.77 26.45
N LEU A 236 0.35 -1.55 26.94
CA LEU A 236 -0.50 -1.20 28.07
C LEU A 236 -1.49 -0.14 27.59
N ALA A 237 -2.78 -0.42 27.70
CA ALA A 237 -3.86 0.45 27.24
C ALA A 237 -4.95 0.58 28.30
N GLY A 238 -5.65 1.73 28.29
CA GLY A 238 -6.73 2.03 29.23
C GLY A 238 -7.41 3.36 28.85
N ASP A 239 -8.25 3.90 29.73
CA ASP A 239 -8.97 5.15 29.48
C ASP A 239 -8.03 6.37 29.27
N TRP A 240 -6.80 6.31 29.80
CA TRP A 240 -5.77 7.34 29.65
C TRP A 240 -5.11 7.36 28.27
N GLY A 241 -5.29 6.27 27.49
CA GLY A 241 -4.61 6.03 26.23
C GLY A 241 -3.85 4.70 26.22
N PHE A 242 -2.72 4.66 25.52
CA PHE A 242 -1.92 3.45 25.40
C PHE A 242 -0.44 3.74 25.20
N VAL A 243 0.41 2.74 25.46
CA VAL A 243 1.83 2.71 25.09
C VAL A 243 2.23 1.27 24.83
N GLY A 244 3.04 1.03 23.81
CA GLY A 244 3.54 -0.29 23.50
C GLY A 244 4.78 -0.30 22.65
N VAL A 245 5.40 -1.46 22.58
CA VAL A 245 6.61 -1.73 21.82
C VAL A 245 6.42 -3.00 20.99
N SER A 246 7.09 -3.05 19.85
CA SER A 246 7.18 -4.27 19.05
C SER A 246 8.57 -4.48 18.48
N ALA A 247 8.92 -5.73 18.20
CA ALA A 247 10.10 -6.13 17.48
C ALA A 247 9.72 -7.10 16.38
N SER A 248 10.25 -6.90 15.18
CA SER A 248 9.95 -7.76 14.02
C SER A 248 11.19 -8.07 13.22
N ARG A 249 11.21 -9.25 12.61
CA ARG A 249 12.19 -9.68 11.62
C ARG A 249 11.48 -10.14 10.35
N PHE A 250 11.85 -9.53 9.25
CA PHE A 250 11.40 -9.87 7.90
C PHE A 250 12.59 -10.46 7.14
N ARG A 251 12.44 -11.66 6.59
CA ARG A 251 13.39 -12.30 5.68
C ARG A 251 12.64 -12.71 4.44
N ASP A 252 13.18 -12.32 3.29
CA ASP A 252 12.60 -12.63 1.99
C ASP A 252 13.74 -12.99 1.03
N ASN A 253 13.76 -14.25 0.58
CA ASN A 253 14.71 -14.71 -0.40
C ASN A 253 13.94 -15.05 -1.67
N TYR A 254 14.40 -14.55 -2.80
CA TYR A 254 13.70 -14.78 -4.06
C TYR A 254 14.66 -14.72 -5.25
N GLY A 255 14.24 -15.35 -6.36
CA GLY A 255 14.93 -15.26 -7.63
C GLY A 255 14.47 -14.05 -8.44
N ASN A 256 15.35 -13.52 -9.29
CA ASN A 256 15.02 -12.52 -10.30
C ASN A 256 14.71 -13.23 -11.63
N PRO A 257 13.44 -13.31 -12.08
CA PRO A 257 13.10 -14.03 -13.32
C PRO A 257 13.55 -13.32 -14.60
N GLY A 258 14.02 -12.08 -14.52
CA GLY A 258 14.69 -11.36 -15.62
C GLY A 258 16.09 -11.89 -15.92
N GLU A 259 16.69 -12.52 -14.92
CA GLU A 259 18.05 -13.08 -14.99
C GLU A 259 18.04 -14.53 -14.48
N PRO A 260 17.45 -15.45 -15.26
CA PRO A 260 17.23 -16.81 -14.80
C PRO A 260 18.48 -17.68 -14.78
N GLY A 261 19.60 -17.24 -15.36
CA GLY A 261 20.78 -18.08 -15.62
C GLY A 261 20.53 -19.18 -16.65
N ASP A 262 21.51 -20.03 -16.87
CA ASP A 262 21.40 -21.21 -17.74
C ASP A 262 21.70 -22.49 -16.96
N LEU A 263 20.65 -23.12 -16.42
CA LEU A 263 20.77 -24.36 -15.66
C LEU A 263 21.29 -25.55 -16.50
N SER A 264 21.27 -25.47 -17.84
CA SER A 264 21.78 -26.53 -18.71
C SER A 264 23.30 -26.64 -18.67
N ILE A 265 23.97 -25.55 -18.33
CA ILE A 265 25.41 -25.47 -18.12
C ILE A 265 25.80 -25.33 -16.63
N GLY A 266 24.80 -25.35 -15.73
CA GLY A 266 24.98 -25.25 -14.28
C GLY A 266 25.08 -23.83 -13.76
N GLU A 267 24.77 -22.84 -14.57
CA GLU A 267 24.73 -21.43 -14.22
C GLU A 267 23.38 -21.09 -13.55
N ARG A 268 23.45 -20.60 -12.31
CA ARG A 268 22.26 -20.14 -11.58
C ARG A 268 22.02 -18.67 -11.84
N GLY A 269 20.75 -18.28 -11.90
CA GLY A 269 20.35 -16.88 -12.07
C GLY A 269 20.57 -16.02 -10.82
N VAL A 270 20.31 -14.73 -10.98
CA VAL A 270 20.39 -13.74 -9.92
C VAL A 270 19.33 -14.00 -8.84
N SER A 271 19.74 -13.92 -7.59
CA SER A 271 18.85 -14.07 -6.43
C SER A 271 19.15 -13.08 -5.32
N LEU A 272 18.10 -12.67 -4.61
CA LEU A 272 18.21 -11.71 -3.52
C LEU A 272 17.91 -12.38 -2.18
N LYS A 273 18.73 -12.05 -1.16
CA LYS A 273 18.49 -12.46 0.24
C LYS A 273 18.37 -11.22 1.10
N LEU A 274 17.14 -10.90 1.47
CA LEU A 274 16.76 -9.71 2.21
C LEU A 274 16.49 -10.03 3.67
N GLN A 275 16.98 -9.18 4.57
CA GLN A 275 16.63 -9.16 5.98
C GLN A 275 16.39 -7.74 6.46
N GLN A 276 15.29 -7.53 7.19
CA GLN A 276 15.03 -6.33 7.94
C GLN A 276 14.71 -6.67 9.40
N ASP A 277 15.41 -6.03 10.33
CA ASP A 277 15.10 -6.00 11.75
C ASP A 277 14.52 -4.63 12.10
N ARG A 278 13.35 -4.60 12.74
CA ARG A 278 12.66 -3.37 13.08
C ARG A 278 12.13 -3.38 14.50
N TYR A 279 12.27 -2.25 15.17
CA TYR A 279 11.80 -2.00 16.53
C TYR A 279 10.92 -0.76 16.53
N ASP A 280 9.69 -0.89 17.02
CA ASP A 280 8.73 0.21 17.07
C ASP A 280 8.30 0.50 18.51
N LEU A 281 8.14 1.78 18.81
CA LEU A 281 7.47 2.33 19.99
C LEU A 281 6.28 3.16 19.50
N LYS A 282 5.09 2.90 20.02
CA LYS A 282 3.87 3.63 19.67
C LYS A 282 3.08 3.92 20.93
N GLY A 283 2.49 5.11 21.00
CA GLY A 283 1.63 5.46 22.12
C GLY A 283 0.70 6.61 21.81
N GLY A 284 -0.27 6.79 22.70
CA GLY A 284 -1.25 7.86 22.63
C GLY A 284 -1.79 8.21 24.00
N LEU A 285 -2.15 9.48 24.20
CA LEU A 285 -2.87 9.97 25.36
C LEU A 285 -4.25 10.46 24.94
N THR A 286 -5.27 10.08 25.67
CA THR A 286 -6.65 10.51 25.49
C THR A 286 -6.89 11.70 26.41
N ASP A 287 -7.44 12.78 25.86
CA ASP A 287 -7.82 14.00 26.57
C ASP A 287 -6.73 14.67 27.44
N PRO A 288 -5.43 14.68 27.01
CA PRO A 288 -4.35 15.22 27.83
C PRO A 288 -4.47 16.73 28.12
N TRP A 289 -5.23 17.46 27.32
CA TRP A 289 -5.46 18.91 27.45
C TRP A 289 -6.94 19.27 27.57
N GLY A 290 -7.80 18.29 27.92
CA GLY A 290 -9.25 18.41 28.03
C GLY A 290 -9.98 17.65 26.93
N ASP A 291 -11.30 17.51 27.10
CA ASP A 291 -12.17 16.69 26.28
C ASP A 291 -12.00 16.95 24.78
N GLY A 292 -11.83 15.89 24.00
CA GLY A 292 -11.64 15.92 22.54
C GLY A 292 -10.22 16.28 22.10
N SER A 293 -9.24 16.24 23.01
CA SER A 293 -7.84 16.32 22.63
C SER A 293 -7.19 14.93 22.60
N ALA A 294 -6.18 14.74 21.75
CA ALA A 294 -5.35 13.53 21.77
C ALA A 294 -3.89 13.88 21.44
N LEU A 295 -2.97 13.15 22.05
CA LEU A 295 -1.57 13.12 21.65
C LEU A 295 -1.24 11.72 21.15
N ARG A 296 -0.57 11.62 20.00
CA ARG A 296 -0.02 10.35 19.48
C ARG A 296 1.44 10.51 19.16
N TYR A 297 2.19 9.44 19.37
CA TYR A 297 3.59 9.38 19.00
C TYR A 297 3.96 7.98 18.51
N SER A 298 4.86 7.95 17.54
CA SER A 298 5.44 6.72 17.00
C SER A 298 6.92 6.95 16.76
N PHE A 299 7.73 5.92 17.04
CA PHE A 299 9.15 5.89 16.74
C PHE A 299 9.50 4.51 16.21
N GLY A 300 10.29 4.45 15.11
CA GLY A 300 10.77 3.22 14.50
C GLY A 300 12.29 3.27 14.31
N HIS A 301 12.96 2.17 14.63
CA HIS A 301 14.35 1.91 14.28
C HIS A 301 14.41 0.71 13.33
N THR A 302 15.14 0.85 12.24
CA THR A 302 15.26 -0.18 11.20
C THR A 302 16.71 -0.43 10.86
N ASP A 303 17.10 -1.69 10.88
CA ASP A 303 18.32 -2.22 10.28
C ASP A 303 17.91 -3.13 9.11
N TYR A 304 18.26 -2.72 7.89
CA TYR A 304 17.97 -3.43 6.64
C TYR A 304 19.25 -3.80 5.92
N ALA A 305 19.29 -5.00 5.39
CA ALA A 305 20.31 -5.42 4.44
C ALA A 305 19.73 -6.44 3.46
N HIS A 306 20.19 -6.39 2.21
CA HIS A 306 20.05 -7.52 1.31
C HIS A 306 21.36 -7.74 0.54
N THR A 307 21.53 -8.97 0.08
CA THR A 307 22.63 -9.39 -0.76
C THR A 307 22.07 -9.93 -2.06
N GLU A 308 22.55 -9.42 -3.14
CA GLU A 308 22.33 -9.94 -4.48
C GLU A 308 23.44 -10.95 -4.79
N PHE A 309 23.03 -12.08 -5.32
CA PHE A 309 23.92 -13.16 -5.70
C PHE A 309 23.78 -13.41 -7.20
N GLU A 310 24.89 -13.47 -7.86
CA GLU A 310 25.02 -13.96 -9.22
C GLU A 310 25.44 -15.45 -9.15
N GLY A 311 24.43 -16.31 -9.34
CA GLY A 311 24.63 -17.74 -9.05
C GLY A 311 24.93 -18.02 -7.58
N GLU A 312 26.19 -18.35 -7.26
CA GLU A 312 26.66 -18.59 -5.89
C GLU A 312 27.61 -17.47 -5.38
N GLU A 313 28.00 -16.56 -6.24
CA GLU A 313 28.90 -15.45 -5.92
C GLU A 313 28.09 -14.27 -5.33
N VAL A 314 28.77 -13.47 -4.52
CA VAL A 314 28.18 -12.26 -3.94
C VAL A 314 28.45 -11.12 -4.91
N GLY A 315 27.41 -10.64 -5.60
CA GLY A 315 27.46 -9.46 -6.46
C GLY A 315 27.46 -8.17 -5.62
N THR A 316 26.30 -7.74 -5.12
CA THR A 316 26.18 -6.48 -4.37
C THR A 316 25.48 -6.66 -3.03
N ILE A 317 25.95 -5.93 -2.02
CA ILE A 317 25.34 -5.84 -0.69
C ILE A 317 24.81 -4.43 -0.50
N PHE A 318 23.49 -4.32 -0.34
CA PHE A 318 22.81 -3.10 0.02
C PHE A 318 22.47 -3.08 1.50
N SER A 319 22.64 -1.95 2.17
CA SER A 319 22.29 -1.78 3.57
C SER A 319 21.69 -0.40 3.83
N LYS A 320 20.74 -0.36 4.77
CA LYS A 320 20.15 0.89 5.25
C LYS A 320 19.86 0.79 6.74
N ARG A 321 20.37 1.75 7.49
CA ARG A 321 20.02 1.95 8.89
C ARG A 321 19.22 3.24 9.00
N ALA A 322 18.07 3.20 9.67
CA ALA A 322 17.21 4.36 9.77
C ALA A 322 16.52 4.48 11.12
N ASN A 323 16.29 5.73 11.53
CA ASN A 323 15.40 6.10 12.63
C ASN A 323 14.34 7.03 12.09
N GLU A 324 13.09 6.85 12.52
CA GLU A 324 11.98 7.73 12.17
C GLU A 324 11.11 7.95 13.40
N GLY A 325 10.67 9.18 13.59
CA GLY A 325 9.77 9.55 14.67
C GLY A 325 8.69 10.51 14.19
N ARG A 326 7.48 10.37 14.77
CA ARG A 326 6.32 11.19 14.47
C ARG A 326 5.56 11.48 15.76
N VAL A 327 5.17 12.74 15.96
CA VAL A 327 4.33 13.19 17.08
C VAL A 327 3.20 14.06 16.54
N GLU A 328 1.99 13.80 16.99
CA GLU A 328 0.76 14.47 16.55
C GLU A 328 -0.09 14.86 17.76
N ALA A 329 -0.61 16.08 17.74
CA ALA A 329 -1.61 16.54 18.67
C ALA A 329 -2.89 16.91 17.92
N SER A 330 -4.02 16.39 18.33
CA SER A 330 -5.34 16.69 17.75
C SER A 330 -6.27 17.31 18.78
N PHE A 331 -7.17 18.15 18.31
CA PHE A 331 -8.10 18.92 19.15
C PHE A 331 -9.47 19.01 18.46
N SER A 332 -10.53 18.85 19.24
CA SER A 332 -11.90 19.15 18.84
C SER A 332 -12.36 20.43 19.53
N PHE A 333 -12.76 21.42 18.74
CA PHE A 333 -13.22 22.70 19.27
C PHE A 333 -14.73 22.88 19.08
N GLY A 334 -15.31 23.80 19.82
CA GLY A 334 -16.70 24.22 19.64
C GLY A 334 -16.99 24.63 18.18
N GLY A 335 -18.22 24.35 17.70
CA GLY A 335 -18.63 24.61 16.32
C GLY A 335 -18.19 23.55 15.30
N GLY A 336 -17.79 22.34 15.76
CA GLY A 336 -17.49 21.20 14.90
C GLY A 336 -16.09 21.21 14.30
N TRP A 337 -15.20 22.11 14.72
CA TRP A 337 -13.82 22.15 14.25
C TRP A 337 -12.97 21.03 14.87
N GLN A 338 -12.29 20.30 14.00
CA GLN A 338 -11.25 19.33 14.35
C GLN A 338 -9.93 19.81 13.75
N THR A 339 -8.86 19.77 14.52
CA THR A 339 -7.53 20.16 14.04
C THR A 339 -6.50 19.16 14.50
N ALA A 340 -5.45 18.97 13.71
CA ALA A 340 -4.28 18.24 14.13
C ALA A 340 -3.02 18.95 13.65
N PHE A 341 -1.98 18.88 14.49
CA PHE A 341 -0.65 19.40 14.21
C PHE A 341 0.36 18.30 14.48
N GLY A 342 1.39 18.20 13.64
CA GLY A 342 2.38 17.17 13.83
C GLY A 342 3.77 17.57 13.37
N VAL A 343 4.73 16.82 13.91
CA VAL A 343 6.15 16.88 13.54
C VAL A 343 6.58 15.46 13.21
N GLN A 344 7.31 15.29 12.11
CA GLN A 344 7.91 14.03 11.70
C GLN A 344 9.37 14.26 11.36
N GLY A 345 10.25 13.38 11.80
CA GLY A 345 11.66 13.45 11.49
C GLY A 345 12.23 12.06 11.21
N SER A 346 13.21 11.99 10.31
CA SER A 346 13.96 10.79 10.04
C SER A 346 15.43 11.08 9.79
N ASP A 347 16.28 10.11 10.13
CA ASP A 347 17.66 10.03 9.68
C ASP A 347 17.96 8.62 9.19
N SER A 348 18.72 8.52 8.10
CA SER A 348 19.11 7.23 7.55
C SER A 348 20.49 7.31 6.91
N THR A 349 21.18 6.17 6.91
CA THR A 349 22.41 5.93 6.15
C THR A 349 22.17 4.78 5.19
N PHE A 350 22.32 5.03 3.90
CA PHE A 350 22.27 4.05 2.83
C PHE A 350 23.69 3.74 2.34
N GLN A 351 23.96 2.49 1.97
CA GLN A 351 25.22 2.05 1.37
C GLN A 351 25.00 0.83 0.47
N ALA A 352 25.64 0.84 -0.71
CA ALA A 352 25.80 -0.31 -1.59
C ALA A 352 27.31 -0.62 -1.72
N ILE A 353 27.67 -1.90 -1.70
CA ILE A 353 29.06 -2.40 -1.84
C ILE A 353 29.03 -3.61 -2.77
N GLY A 354 29.73 -3.56 -3.88
CA GLY A 354 29.79 -4.61 -4.89
C GLY A 354 29.78 -4.02 -6.29
N GLU A 355 29.49 -4.83 -7.26
CA GLU A 355 29.54 -4.48 -8.68
C GLU A 355 28.47 -3.48 -9.07
N GLU A 356 27.26 -3.62 -8.55
CA GLU A 356 26.15 -2.68 -8.73
C GLU A 356 26.11 -1.54 -7.70
N SER A 357 27.26 -1.09 -7.24
CA SER A 357 27.37 0.03 -6.30
C SER A 357 27.14 1.38 -7.02
N PHE A 358 26.01 1.51 -7.75
CA PHE A 358 25.72 2.66 -8.60
C PHE A 358 25.27 3.92 -7.85
N VAL A 359 24.91 3.82 -6.56
CA VAL A 359 24.58 4.95 -5.69
C VAL A 359 25.61 5.04 -4.54
N PRO A 360 26.30 6.17 -4.34
CA PRO A 360 27.30 6.31 -3.29
C PRO A 360 26.65 6.24 -1.90
N LYS A 361 27.46 5.90 -0.89
CA LYS A 361 26.98 5.95 0.50
C LYS A 361 26.42 7.34 0.81
N THR A 362 25.16 7.38 1.27
CA THR A 362 24.42 8.61 1.48
C THR A 362 23.79 8.66 2.88
N ASP A 363 24.06 9.74 3.60
CA ASP A 363 23.33 10.11 4.82
C ASP A 363 22.18 11.04 4.45
N THR A 364 20.94 10.65 4.83
CA THR A 364 19.72 11.42 4.58
C THR A 364 19.09 11.85 5.89
N ARG A 365 18.76 13.13 6.02
CA ARG A 365 18.00 13.68 7.14
C ARG A 365 16.80 14.45 6.65
N ALA A 366 15.64 14.16 7.21
CA ALA A 366 14.40 14.86 6.91
C ALA A 366 13.72 15.31 8.21
N ILE A 367 13.11 16.50 8.17
CA ILE A 367 12.20 16.97 9.20
C ILE A 367 11.07 17.73 8.54
N GLY A 368 9.83 17.47 8.98
CA GLY A 368 8.63 18.12 8.49
C GLY A 368 7.70 18.54 9.63
N VAL A 369 7.01 19.64 9.44
CA VAL A 369 5.93 20.11 10.31
C VAL A 369 4.67 20.27 9.48
N PHE A 370 3.53 19.87 10.03
CA PHE A 370 2.25 19.95 9.32
C PHE A 370 1.10 20.33 10.25
N GLY A 371 0.04 20.85 9.65
CA GLY A 371 -1.22 21.11 10.33
C GLY A 371 -2.38 20.85 9.38
N VAL A 372 -3.46 20.31 9.92
CA VAL A 372 -4.73 20.09 9.23
C VAL A 372 -5.87 20.59 10.05
N ALA A 373 -6.90 21.12 9.42
CA ALA A 373 -8.14 21.52 10.05
C ALA A 373 -9.33 21.08 9.22
N ARG A 374 -10.37 20.62 9.89
CA ARG A 374 -11.63 20.13 9.30
C ARG A 374 -12.81 20.73 10.03
N ASN A 375 -13.87 20.96 9.27
CA ASN A 375 -15.19 21.21 9.83
C ASN A 375 -16.29 20.61 8.93
N THR A 376 -17.41 20.26 9.55
CA THR A 376 -18.61 19.78 8.86
C THR A 376 -19.80 20.63 9.31
N TRP A 377 -20.46 21.30 8.35
CA TRP A 377 -21.63 22.12 8.54
C TRP A 377 -22.80 21.52 7.78
N ASP A 378 -23.77 20.91 8.47
CA ASP A 378 -24.94 20.27 7.86
C ASP A 378 -24.56 19.40 6.62
N ARG A 379 -24.55 20.01 5.43
CA ARG A 379 -24.32 19.34 4.14
C ARG A 379 -22.92 19.56 3.56
N ILE A 380 -22.12 20.42 4.16
CA ILE A 380 -20.80 20.79 3.66
C ILE A 380 -19.75 20.30 4.63
N SER A 381 -18.76 19.60 4.14
CA SER A 381 -17.49 19.34 4.85
C SER A 381 -16.34 20.06 4.15
N ALA A 382 -15.39 20.57 4.90
CA ALA A 382 -14.20 21.17 4.35
C ALA A 382 -12.96 20.77 5.16
N ASP A 383 -11.88 20.45 4.45
CA ASP A 383 -10.58 20.12 5.01
C ASP A 383 -9.54 21.06 4.39
N VAL A 384 -8.65 21.58 5.20
CA VAL A 384 -7.49 22.34 4.73
C VAL A 384 -6.24 21.90 5.48
N GLY A 385 -5.10 21.99 4.82
CA GLY A 385 -3.86 21.66 5.49
C GLY A 385 -2.63 22.25 4.80
N ALA A 386 -1.54 22.31 5.56
CA ALA A 386 -0.24 22.77 5.10
C ALA A 386 0.88 21.94 5.75
N ARG A 387 1.98 21.74 5.00
CA ARG A 387 3.20 21.10 5.46
C ARG A 387 4.43 21.79 4.87
N GLY A 388 5.49 21.86 5.66
CA GLY A 388 6.82 22.23 5.19
C GLY A 388 7.84 21.22 5.66
N ASP A 389 8.71 20.77 4.75
CA ASP A 389 9.79 19.82 5.02
C ASP A 389 11.15 20.46 4.76
N LYS A 390 12.17 19.86 5.37
CA LYS A 390 13.56 20.09 5.05
C LYS A 390 14.24 18.75 4.89
N VAL A 391 14.78 18.48 3.70
CA VAL A 391 15.46 17.23 3.34
C VAL A 391 16.91 17.56 3.00
N LYS A 392 17.84 16.82 3.59
CA LYS A 392 19.27 17.00 3.42
C LYS A 392 19.95 15.68 3.12
N TYR A 393 20.68 15.64 2.02
CA TYR A 393 21.53 14.53 1.60
C TYR A 393 23.00 14.91 1.75
N ARG A 394 23.80 13.95 2.19
CA ARG A 394 25.26 14.04 2.22
C ARG A 394 25.86 12.72 1.75
N THR A 395 26.63 12.74 0.67
CA THR A 395 27.35 11.57 0.18
C THR A 395 28.75 11.49 0.80
N ASP A 396 29.33 10.31 0.84
CA ASP A 396 30.75 10.10 1.23
C ASP A 396 31.73 10.67 0.19
N THR A 397 31.29 10.92 -1.04
CA THR A 397 32.03 11.65 -2.07
C THR A 397 32.08 13.17 -1.84
N GLY A 398 31.43 13.66 -0.79
CA GLY A 398 31.42 15.07 -0.39
C GLY A 398 30.37 15.93 -1.10
N VAL A 399 29.36 15.34 -1.74
CA VAL A 399 28.26 16.08 -2.35
C VAL A 399 27.16 16.31 -1.31
N ASP A 400 26.81 17.56 -1.08
CA ASP A 400 25.70 17.99 -0.20
C ASP A 400 24.54 18.54 -1.04
N ARG A 401 23.30 18.06 -0.79
CA ARG A 401 22.08 18.59 -1.42
C ARG A 401 21.03 18.89 -0.34
N ASN A 402 20.33 20.02 -0.49
CA ASN A 402 19.28 20.43 0.44
C ASN A 402 18.05 20.85 -0.33
N PHE A 403 16.88 20.39 0.15
CA PHE A 403 15.57 20.71 -0.42
C PHE A 403 14.62 21.17 0.69
N SER A 404 13.67 22.02 0.33
CA SER A 404 12.65 22.53 1.27
C SER A 404 11.27 22.44 0.60
N PRO A 405 10.75 21.20 0.37
CA PRO A 405 9.44 21.03 -0.22
C PRO A 405 8.32 21.54 0.68
N THR A 406 7.28 22.09 0.06
CA THR A 406 6.07 22.57 0.73
C THR A 406 4.83 21.92 0.10
N SER A 407 3.79 21.72 0.90
CA SER A 407 2.55 21.12 0.41
C SER A 407 1.34 21.78 1.03
N PHE A 408 0.31 21.99 0.22
CA PHE A 408 -0.98 22.56 0.64
C PHE A 408 -2.11 21.72 0.08
N SER A 409 -3.19 21.59 0.82
CA SER A 409 -4.39 20.93 0.33
C SER A 409 -5.64 21.64 0.81
N ALA A 410 -6.66 21.60 -0.04
CA ALA A 410 -8.02 22.02 0.29
C ALA A 410 -9.00 21.01 -0.30
N SER A 411 -9.89 20.49 0.52
CA SER A 411 -10.94 19.56 0.10
C SER A 411 -12.29 20.09 0.55
N ALA A 412 -13.31 19.88 -0.27
CA ALA A 412 -14.69 20.20 0.06
C ALA A 412 -15.61 19.03 -0.31
N GLY A 413 -16.51 18.69 0.57
CA GLY A 413 -17.59 17.72 0.34
C GLY A 413 -18.95 18.42 0.41
N PHE A 414 -19.84 18.10 -0.52
CA PHE A 414 -21.22 18.57 -0.51
C PHE A 414 -22.18 17.39 -0.59
N ARG A 415 -23.04 17.25 0.42
CA ARG A 415 -24.07 16.21 0.48
C ARG A 415 -25.39 16.79 -0.03
N PHE A 416 -25.78 16.41 -1.25
CA PHE A 416 -27.06 16.86 -1.85
C PHE A 416 -28.25 16.34 -1.05
N ASN A 417 -28.17 15.08 -0.64
CA ASN A 417 -29.11 14.35 0.21
C ASN A 417 -28.36 13.20 0.90
N PRO A 418 -28.97 12.36 1.73
CA PRO A 418 -28.28 11.25 2.39
C PRO A 418 -27.58 10.26 1.45
N GLN A 419 -28.00 10.19 0.19
CA GLN A 419 -27.50 9.23 -0.80
C GLN A 419 -26.37 9.77 -1.65
N TRP A 420 -26.38 11.06 -1.99
CA TRP A 420 -25.45 11.67 -2.94
C TRP A 420 -24.45 12.62 -2.26
N ARG A 421 -23.18 12.40 -2.52
CA ARG A 421 -22.09 13.27 -2.07
C ARG A 421 -21.16 13.61 -3.23
N LEU A 422 -20.86 14.88 -3.39
CA LEU A 422 -19.85 15.41 -4.30
C LEU A 422 -18.62 15.81 -3.49
N THR A 423 -17.42 15.52 -3.97
CA THR A 423 -16.15 15.95 -3.37
C THR A 423 -15.30 16.66 -4.39
N LEU A 424 -14.62 17.71 -3.95
CA LEU A 424 -13.59 18.43 -4.73
C LEU A 424 -12.32 18.46 -3.90
N ASN A 425 -11.21 18.00 -4.48
CA ASN A 425 -9.88 18.07 -3.86
C ASN A 425 -8.96 18.91 -4.74
N LEU A 426 -8.24 19.82 -4.12
CA LEU A 426 -7.21 20.67 -4.74
C LEU A 426 -5.94 20.54 -3.91
N ASP A 427 -4.87 20.06 -4.55
CA ASP A 427 -3.61 19.81 -3.88
C ASP A 427 -2.45 20.45 -4.61
N HIS A 428 -1.55 21.05 -3.85
CA HIS A 428 -0.20 21.38 -4.27
C HIS A 428 0.76 20.58 -3.43
N ALA A 429 1.59 19.75 -4.05
CA ALA A 429 2.53 18.89 -3.37
C ALA A 429 3.92 19.02 -4.00
N GLU A 430 4.94 19.05 -3.18
CA GLU A 430 6.33 19.06 -3.62
C GLU A 430 7.09 17.85 -3.07
N ARG A 431 8.05 17.34 -3.86
CA ARG A 431 8.91 16.20 -3.52
C ARG A 431 10.38 16.55 -3.77
N ALA A 432 11.25 16.27 -2.79
CA ALA A 432 12.68 16.22 -3.05
C ALA A 432 13.01 15.05 -3.99
N PRO A 433 13.99 15.17 -4.89
CA PRO A 433 14.51 14.04 -5.64
C PRO A 433 15.03 12.96 -4.68
N ALA A 434 14.95 11.69 -5.06
CA ALA A 434 15.49 10.57 -4.30
C ALA A 434 17.00 10.40 -4.51
N GLU A 435 17.63 9.54 -3.71
CA GLU A 435 19.09 9.35 -3.71
C GLU A 435 19.59 8.82 -5.05
N GLU A 436 18.91 7.81 -5.60
CA GLU A 436 19.20 7.23 -6.91
C GLU A 436 18.98 8.23 -8.06
N GLU A 437 17.92 9.03 -7.99
CA GLU A 437 17.64 10.07 -8.98
C GLU A 437 18.75 11.15 -9.05
N LEU A 438 19.38 11.42 -7.90
CA LEU A 438 20.43 12.45 -7.78
C LEU A 438 21.82 11.93 -8.10
N PHE A 439 22.15 10.73 -7.60
CA PHE A 439 23.54 10.30 -7.43
C PHE A 439 23.90 9.00 -8.14
N ALA A 440 22.96 8.34 -8.83
CA ALA A 440 23.24 7.14 -9.61
C ALA A 440 24.41 7.38 -10.58
N ASN A 441 25.36 6.45 -10.67
CA ASN A 441 26.45 6.47 -11.64
C ASN A 441 27.10 5.08 -11.71
N GLY A 442 26.49 4.16 -12.42
CA GLY A 442 27.00 2.79 -12.55
C GLY A 442 26.02 1.85 -13.24
N PRO A 443 26.42 0.59 -13.43
CA PRO A 443 25.55 -0.46 -13.92
C PRO A 443 24.45 -0.73 -12.89
N HIS A 444 23.26 -1.01 -13.40
CA HIS A 444 22.09 -1.42 -12.64
C HIS A 444 21.43 -2.56 -13.41
N ILE A 445 21.85 -3.78 -13.08
CA ILE A 445 21.53 -4.98 -13.86
C ILE A 445 20.04 -5.26 -13.83
N ALA A 446 19.38 -5.10 -12.69
CA ALA A 446 17.94 -5.26 -12.59
C ALA A 446 17.11 -4.42 -13.58
N THR A 447 17.64 -3.30 -14.05
CA THR A 447 17.00 -2.48 -15.09
C THR A 447 17.65 -2.66 -16.46
N LEU A 448 18.66 -3.51 -16.57
CA LEU A 448 19.47 -3.74 -17.78
C LEU A 448 19.96 -2.41 -18.37
N ALA A 449 20.62 -1.58 -17.54
CA ALA A 449 21.05 -0.26 -17.95
C ALA A 449 22.25 0.24 -17.13
N TYR A 450 23.06 1.13 -17.70
CA TYR A 450 23.94 2.00 -16.95
C TYR A 450 23.16 3.28 -16.59
N GLU A 451 22.98 3.55 -15.30
CA GLU A 451 22.19 4.69 -14.84
C GLU A 451 23.06 5.87 -14.41
N ILE A 452 22.66 7.07 -14.85
CA ILE A 452 23.31 8.33 -14.49
C ILE A 452 22.30 9.23 -13.79
N GLY A 453 22.60 9.65 -12.57
CA GLY A 453 21.80 10.58 -11.78
C GLY A 453 21.87 12.01 -12.29
N GLY A 454 20.85 12.78 -11.94
CA GLY A 454 20.79 14.21 -12.24
C GLY A 454 21.24 15.06 -11.05
N ALA A 455 22.52 15.33 -10.90
CA ALA A 455 23.05 16.07 -9.75
C ALA A 455 22.41 17.47 -9.53
N ASN A 456 21.78 18.05 -10.55
CA ASN A 456 21.15 19.37 -10.54
C ASN A 456 19.62 19.32 -10.51
N LEU A 457 19.01 18.15 -10.27
CA LEU A 457 17.56 18.01 -10.16
C LEU A 457 17.00 18.95 -9.08
N LYS A 458 15.83 19.50 -9.39
CA LYS A 458 15.05 20.39 -8.52
C LYS A 458 13.93 19.61 -7.84
N THR A 459 13.29 20.24 -6.87
CA THR A 459 12.05 19.76 -6.26
C THR A 459 10.98 19.54 -7.34
N GLU A 460 10.45 18.32 -7.41
CA GLU A 460 9.31 17.97 -8.26
C GLU A 460 8.03 18.53 -7.65
N LYS A 461 7.13 19.09 -8.45
CA LYS A 461 5.91 19.77 -7.99
C LYS A 461 4.69 19.24 -8.71
N ALA A 462 3.68 18.82 -7.95
CA ALA A 462 2.38 18.39 -8.45
C ALA A 462 1.29 19.39 -8.08
N ASN A 463 0.43 19.72 -9.04
CA ASN A 463 -0.81 20.47 -8.82
C ASN A 463 -1.96 19.60 -9.31
N GLN A 464 -2.80 19.14 -8.40
CA GLN A 464 -3.91 18.23 -8.68
C GLN A 464 -5.25 18.89 -8.43
N ALA A 465 -6.20 18.58 -9.32
CA ALA A 465 -7.63 18.77 -9.08
C ALA A 465 -8.33 17.43 -9.28
N GLU A 466 -9.19 17.07 -8.34
CA GLU A 466 -9.97 15.84 -8.37
C GLU A 466 -11.43 16.13 -8.02
N LEU A 467 -12.34 15.57 -8.81
CA LEU A 467 -13.78 15.61 -8.59
C LEU A 467 -14.28 14.18 -8.36
N GLY A 468 -14.88 13.94 -7.20
CA GLY A 468 -15.46 12.66 -6.81
C GLY A 468 -16.97 12.77 -6.66
N LEU A 469 -17.69 11.72 -7.05
CA LEU A 469 -19.12 11.57 -6.82
C LEU A 469 -19.38 10.21 -6.22
N SER A 470 -20.07 10.16 -5.09
CA SER A 470 -20.53 8.92 -4.47
C SER A 470 -22.04 8.89 -4.36
N PHE A 471 -22.57 7.69 -4.53
CA PHE A 471 -24.00 7.38 -4.37
C PHE A 471 -24.14 6.11 -3.52
N GLN A 472 -25.02 6.13 -2.54
CA GLN A 472 -25.28 4.99 -1.67
C GLN A 472 -26.77 4.89 -1.36
N ASN A 473 -27.31 3.68 -1.53
CA ASN A 473 -28.65 3.32 -1.08
C ASN A 473 -28.73 1.80 -0.83
N ASP A 474 -29.93 1.27 -0.57
CA ASP A 474 -30.12 -0.14 -0.22
C ASP A 474 -29.81 -1.13 -1.36
N TRP A 475 -29.69 -0.67 -2.60
CA TRP A 475 -29.50 -1.54 -3.77
C TRP A 475 -28.20 -1.25 -4.55
N VAL A 476 -27.53 -0.11 -4.32
CA VAL A 476 -26.23 0.18 -4.96
C VAL A 476 -25.39 1.12 -4.13
N ASP A 477 -24.09 0.80 -4.02
CA ASP A 477 -23.03 1.67 -3.57
C ASP A 477 -22.11 1.96 -4.75
N ALA A 478 -21.93 3.24 -5.10
CA ALA A 478 -21.12 3.64 -6.24
C ALA A 478 -20.23 4.83 -5.90
N LYS A 479 -18.98 4.77 -6.37
CA LYS A 479 -18.01 5.87 -6.28
C LYS A 479 -17.32 6.01 -7.63
N VAL A 480 -17.24 7.24 -8.13
CA VAL A 480 -16.46 7.58 -9.34
C VAL A 480 -15.64 8.83 -9.08
N SER A 481 -14.46 8.89 -9.64
CA SER A 481 -13.64 10.10 -9.60
C SER A 481 -12.95 10.37 -10.92
N ALA A 482 -12.72 11.65 -11.19
CA ALA A 482 -11.92 12.16 -12.29
C ALA A 482 -10.84 13.05 -11.72
N TYR A 483 -9.62 12.86 -12.18
CA TYR A 483 -8.48 13.64 -11.71
C TYR A 483 -7.64 14.20 -12.86
N TYR A 484 -7.04 15.35 -12.61
CA TYR A 484 -6.08 16.01 -13.47
C TYR A 484 -4.93 16.52 -12.63
N ASN A 485 -3.72 16.04 -12.93
CA ASN A 485 -2.50 16.38 -12.20
C ASN A 485 -1.45 16.92 -13.16
N ARG A 486 -1.00 18.13 -12.90
CA ARG A 486 0.09 18.78 -13.63
C ARG A 486 1.34 18.78 -12.79
N TYR A 487 2.38 18.17 -13.32
CA TYR A 487 3.73 18.21 -12.75
C TYR A 487 4.56 19.30 -13.42
N ASN A 488 5.28 20.03 -12.58
CA ASN A 488 6.41 20.83 -13.00
C ASN A 488 7.68 20.13 -12.50
N ASP A 489 8.71 20.11 -13.35
CA ASP A 489 9.97 19.42 -13.04
C ASP A 489 9.77 17.94 -12.66
N PHE A 490 8.88 17.19 -13.36
CA PHE A 490 8.66 15.75 -13.16
C PHE A 490 9.95 15.00 -13.45
N ILE A 491 10.41 14.20 -12.47
CA ILE A 491 11.66 13.43 -12.57
C ILE A 491 11.37 12.11 -13.27
N TYR A 492 12.11 11.76 -14.29
CA TYR A 492 11.99 10.49 -15.00
C TYR A 492 13.33 10.11 -15.62
N ILE A 493 13.45 8.84 -15.97
CA ILE A 493 14.65 8.31 -16.62
C ILE A 493 14.42 8.22 -18.13
N VAL A 494 15.40 8.66 -18.91
CA VAL A 494 15.39 8.59 -20.38
C VAL A 494 16.54 7.75 -20.88
N ASP A 495 16.30 7.03 -21.96
CA ASP A 495 17.34 6.39 -22.73
C ASP A 495 18.07 7.47 -23.54
N THR A 496 19.39 7.56 -23.41
CA THR A 496 20.21 8.56 -24.11
C THR A 496 20.50 8.18 -25.57
N GLY A 497 20.28 6.92 -25.93
CA GLY A 497 20.71 6.32 -27.19
C GLY A 497 22.18 5.94 -27.23
N GLU A 498 22.92 6.17 -26.14
CA GLU A 498 24.30 5.72 -25.96
C GLU A 498 24.34 4.36 -25.24
N GLN A 499 25.43 3.63 -25.39
CA GLN A 499 25.64 2.31 -24.79
C GLN A 499 26.94 2.28 -24.00
N TRP A 500 26.94 1.52 -22.92
CA TRP A 500 28.09 1.21 -22.09
C TRP A 500 28.41 -0.28 -22.24
N PHE A 501 29.69 -0.64 -22.44
CA PHE A 501 30.12 -2.01 -22.60
C PHE A 501 30.34 -2.62 -21.21
N HIS A 502 29.60 -3.67 -20.88
CA HIS A 502 29.77 -4.46 -19.67
C HIS A 502 30.77 -5.57 -19.96
N GLU A 503 31.94 -5.49 -19.31
CA GLU A 503 33.08 -6.40 -19.60
C GLU A 503 32.77 -7.83 -19.14
N GLU A 504 32.04 -8.00 -18.04
CA GLU A 504 31.75 -9.31 -17.43
C GLU A 504 30.83 -10.14 -18.30
N ASP A 505 29.73 -9.56 -18.75
CA ASP A 505 28.75 -10.24 -19.63
C ASP A 505 29.12 -10.14 -21.11
N ASN A 506 30.15 -9.39 -21.44
CA ASN A 506 30.57 -9.11 -22.82
C ASN A 506 29.42 -8.58 -23.68
N ASP A 507 28.57 -7.71 -23.11
CA ASP A 507 27.38 -7.14 -23.73
C ASP A 507 27.34 -5.62 -23.59
N PHE A 508 26.40 -4.97 -24.28
CA PHE A 508 26.18 -3.53 -24.27
C PHE A 508 24.89 -3.18 -23.54
N LEU A 509 24.99 -2.44 -22.44
CA LEU A 509 23.86 -1.88 -21.73
C LEU A 509 23.52 -0.47 -22.23
N PRO A 510 22.22 -0.09 -22.41
CA PRO A 510 21.85 1.27 -22.71
C PRO A 510 22.19 2.21 -21.55
N ILE A 511 22.66 3.41 -21.88
CA ILE A 511 22.88 4.46 -20.89
C ILE A 511 21.58 5.22 -20.69
N ARG A 512 21.08 5.25 -19.45
CA ARG A 512 19.89 5.99 -19.03
C ARG A 512 20.25 7.13 -18.10
N GLN A 513 19.60 8.27 -18.32
CA GLN A 513 19.86 9.51 -17.57
C GLN A 513 18.61 9.97 -16.83
N TRP A 514 18.73 10.21 -15.52
CA TRP A 514 17.70 10.89 -14.74
C TRP A 514 17.60 12.37 -15.10
N THR A 515 16.43 12.82 -15.46
CA THR A 515 16.15 14.17 -15.96
C THR A 515 14.80 14.70 -15.49
N GLN A 516 14.48 15.93 -15.83
CA GLN A 516 13.21 16.59 -15.47
C GLN A 516 12.54 17.24 -16.65
N ALA A 517 11.21 17.12 -16.73
CA ALA A 517 10.36 17.87 -17.65
C ALA A 517 8.95 18.07 -17.07
N ASP A 518 8.19 19.02 -17.58
CA ASP A 518 6.78 19.16 -17.24
C ASP A 518 5.97 17.97 -17.76
N ALA A 519 5.08 17.42 -16.93
CA ALA A 519 4.25 16.29 -17.29
C ALA A 519 2.78 16.50 -16.89
N ILE A 520 1.88 15.77 -17.55
CA ILE A 520 0.44 15.82 -17.31
C ILE A 520 -0.07 14.40 -17.12
N PHE A 521 -0.71 14.17 -16.00
CA PHE A 521 -1.44 12.93 -15.67
C PHE A 521 -2.93 13.24 -15.54
N HIS A 522 -3.78 12.42 -16.11
CA HIS A 522 -5.22 12.50 -15.92
C HIS A 522 -5.87 11.12 -16.08
N GLY A 523 -7.01 10.95 -15.47
CA GLY A 523 -7.70 9.67 -15.53
C GLY A 523 -9.05 9.68 -14.85
N PHE A 524 -9.66 8.50 -14.92
CA PHE A 524 -10.92 8.19 -14.26
C PHE A 524 -10.77 6.89 -13.50
N GLU A 525 -11.45 6.79 -12.38
CA GLU A 525 -11.60 5.55 -11.65
C GLU A 525 -13.01 5.46 -11.08
N GLY A 526 -13.52 4.25 -10.97
CA GLY A 526 -14.85 4.06 -10.41
C GLY A 526 -15.09 2.61 -10.00
N GLU A 527 -15.99 2.46 -9.05
CA GLU A 527 -16.48 1.18 -8.54
C GLU A 527 -17.97 1.33 -8.21
N ALA A 528 -18.74 0.30 -8.53
CA ALA A 528 -20.12 0.18 -8.08
C ALA A 528 -20.41 -1.24 -7.64
N THR A 529 -21.07 -1.40 -6.50
CA THR A 529 -21.58 -2.67 -6.00
C THR A 529 -23.11 -2.63 -6.02
N PHE A 530 -23.72 -3.51 -6.79
CA PHE A 530 -25.16 -3.68 -6.88
C PHE A 530 -25.58 -4.82 -5.96
N HIS A 531 -26.43 -4.54 -4.99
CA HIS A 531 -27.03 -5.52 -4.07
C HIS A 531 -28.24 -6.15 -4.76
N LEU A 532 -28.03 -7.25 -5.49
CA LEU A 532 -29.02 -7.83 -6.40
C LEU A 532 -30.14 -8.56 -5.65
N ALA A 533 -29.81 -9.25 -4.58
CA ALA A 533 -30.76 -9.99 -3.75
C ALA A 533 -30.20 -10.23 -2.35
N ASN A 534 -31.09 -10.27 -1.38
CA ASN A 534 -30.83 -10.76 -0.03
C ASN A 534 -32.06 -11.55 0.41
N ASN A 535 -31.98 -12.89 0.32
CA ASN A 535 -33.10 -13.79 0.56
C ASN A 535 -32.59 -15.11 1.18
N ASP A 536 -33.45 -16.09 1.33
CA ASP A 536 -33.14 -17.40 1.92
C ASP A 536 -32.02 -18.17 1.20
N THR A 537 -31.67 -17.79 -0.04
CA THR A 537 -30.52 -18.37 -0.76
C THR A 537 -29.22 -17.63 -0.52
N GLY A 538 -29.23 -16.55 0.24
CA GLY A 538 -28.09 -15.71 0.56
C GLY A 538 -28.15 -14.30 -0.05
N ALA A 539 -27.09 -13.53 0.17
CA ALA A 539 -26.86 -12.21 -0.39
C ALA A 539 -26.07 -12.33 -1.71
N TRP A 540 -26.54 -11.62 -2.73
CA TRP A 540 -25.93 -11.59 -4.06
C TRP A 540 -25.55 -10.17 -4.43
N ASP A 541 -24.26 -9.94 -4.64
CA ASP A 541 -23.71 -8.65 -5.00
C ASP A 541 -22.97 -8.75 -6.34
N LEU A 542 -23.19 -7.76 -7.20
CA LEU A 542 -22.39 -7.57 -8.42
C LEU A 542 -21.54 -6.31 -8.26
N ARG A 543 -20.25 -6.51 -8.12
CA ARG A 543 -19.25 -5.43 -8.16
C ARG A 543 -18.80 -5.21 -9.60
N VAL A 544 -18.80 -3.96 -10.07
CA VAL A 544 -18.16 -3.55 -11.31
C VAL A 544 -17.18 -2.42 -11.02
N PHE A 545 -16.05 -2.41 -11.70
CA PHE A 545 -15.04 -1.37 -11.51
C PHE A 545 -14.29 -1.08 -12.81
N GLY A 546 -13.64 0.06 -12.85
CA GLY A 546 -12.74 0.42 -13.94
C GLY A 546 -11.85 1.58 -13.58
N ASP A 547 -10.69 1.61 -14.21
CA ASP A 547 -9.71 2.69 -14.08
C ASP A 547 -8.96 2.94 -15.38
N THR A 548 -8.50 4.18 -15.52
CA THR A 548 -7.62 4.58 -16.61
C THR A 548 -6.72 5.71 -16.17
N VAL A 549 -5.49 5.68 -16.61
CA VAL A 549 -4.52 6.77 -16.47
C VAL A 549 -3.87 7.07 -17.80
N ARG A 550 -3.70 8.33 -18.07
CA ARG A 550 -2.92 8.84 -19.19
C ARG A 550 -1.84 9.77 -18.66
N ALA A 551 -0.60 9.48 -18.99
CA ALA A 551 0.55 10.29 -18.61
C ALA A 551 1.40 10.64 -19.84
N ARG A 552 1.78 11.91 -19.95
CA ARG A 552 2.59 12.41 -21.07
C ARG A 552 3.42 13.61 -20.65
N LEU A 553 4.51 13.83 -21.35
CA LEU A 553 5.26 15.07 -21.28
C LEU A 553 4.43 16.23 -21.87
N LYS A 554 4.56 17.41 -21.31
CA LYS A 554 3.82 18.59 -21.76
C LYS A 554 4.20 19.00 -23.19
N ASP A 555 5.47 18.89 -23.52
CA ASP A 555 6.01 19.29 -24.84
C ASP A 555 5.95 18.16 -25.89
N GLY A 556 5.28 17.04 -25.53
CA GLY A 556 5.06 15.89 -26.41
C GLY A 556 5.76 14.62 -25.93
N GLY A 557 5.28 13.46 -26.40
CA GLY A 557 5.76 12.14 -25.99
C GLY A 557 5.00 11.58 -24.80
N ASN A 558 5.01 10.26 -24.70
CA ASN A 558 4.43 9.50 -23.61
C ASN A 558 5.50 9.28 -22.53
N LEU A 559 5.07 9.12 -21.28
CA LEU A 559 5.91 8.60 -20.21
C LEU A 559 5.98 7.08 -20.29
N PRO A 560 7.11 6.46 -19.90
CA PRO A 560 7.27 5.02 -19.95
C PRO A 560 6.47 4.31 -18.84
N ARG A 561 6.15 3.04 -19.08
CA ARG A 561 5.54 2.10 -18.13
C ARG A 561 4.25 2.59 -17.47
N ILE A 562 3.45 3.35 -18.23
CA ILE A 562 2.15 3.82 -17.74
C ILE A 562 1.12 2.70 -17.84
N ALA A 563 0.48 2.43 -16.72
CA ALA A 563 -0.50 1.38 -16.56
C ALA A 563 -1.64 1.44 -17.61
N PRO A 564 -2.01 0.31 -18.24
CA PRO A 564 -3.15 0.23 -19.15
C PRO A 564 -4.47 0.43 -18.41
N ALA A 565 -5.51 0.84 -19.13
CA ALA A 565 -6.86 0.88 -18.59
C ALA A 565 -7.38 -0.51 -18.24
N ARG A 566 -8.21 -0.62 -17.18
CA ARG A 566 -8.85 -1.86 -16.76
C ARG A 566 -10.34 -1.67 -16.58
N VAL A 567 -11.07 -2.76 -16.79
CA VAL A 567 -12.48 -2.90 -16.42
C VAL A 567 -12.71 -4.32 -15.90
N GLY A 568 -13.45 -4.43 -14.81
CA GLY A 568 -13.73 -5.72 -14.20
C GLY A 568 -15.15 -5.81 -13.66
N ALA A 569 -15.62 -7.04 -13.52
CA ALA A 569 -16.87 -7.39 -12.87
C ALA A 569 -16.66 -8.62 -11.99
N GLN A 570 -17.26 -8.64 -10.81
CA GLN A 570 -17.21 -9.75 -9.86
C GLN A 570 -18.61 -9.97 -9.29
N MET A 571 -19.13 -11.18 -9.44
CA MET A 571 -20.31 -11.64 -8.75
C MET A 571 -19.88 -12.24 -7.41
N ARG A 572 -20.53 -11.85 -6.32
CA ARG A 572 -20.34 -12.38 -4.98
C ARG A 572 -21.63 -12.99 -4.47
N TRP A 573 -21.51 -14.10 -3.78
CA TRP A 573 -22.60 -14.79 -3.11
C TRP A 573 -22.16 -15.18 -1.68
N ASN A 574 -22.93 -14.71 -0.70
CA ASN A 574 -22.73 -15.00 0.71
C ASN A 574 -24.02 -15.61 1.28
N ALA A 575 -23.92 -16.82 1.80
CA ALA A 575 -25.02 -17.54 2.44
C ALA A 575 -24.47 -18.17 3.72
N ASP A 576 -25.25 -18.26 4.77
CA ASP A 576 -24.90 -18.76 6.12
C ASP A 576 -23.43 -19.18 6.34
N GLN A 577 -23.06 -20.33 5.77
CA GLN A 577 -21.73 -20.92 5.88
C GLN A 577 -20.91 -20.83 4.59
N TRP A 578 -21.54 -20.48 3.45
CA TRP A 578 -20.89 -20.48 2.14
C TRP A 578 -20.62 -19.07 1.65
N ARG A 579 -19.43 -18.89 1.09
CA ARG A 579 -19.02 -17.69 0.39
C ARG A 579 -18.46 -18.08 -0.96
N ALA A 580 -18.86 -17.41 -2.01
CA ALA A 580 -18.32 -17.62 -3.33
C ALA A 580 -18.19 -16.31 -4.10
N SER A 581 -17.18 -16.23 -4.93
CA SER A 581 -17.07 -15.16 -5.91
C SER A 581 -16.53 -15.68 -7.25
N LEU A 582 -16.96 -15.02 -8.33
CA LEU A 582 -16.45 -15.23 -9.68
C LEU A 582 -16.26 -13.87 -10.32
N GLY A 583 -15.04 -13.59 -10.73
CA GLY A 583 -14.62 -12.30 -11.31
C GLY A 583 -13.97 -12.45 -12.67
N ALA A 584 -14.10 -11.41 -13.48
CA ALA A 584 -13.34 -11.24 -14.70
C ALA A 584 -12.83 -9.81 -14.79
N THR A 585 -11.52 -9.66 -15.08
CA THR A 585 -10.87 -8.37 -15.25
C THR A 585 -10.19 -8.30 -16.61
N ARG A 586 -10.61 -7.37 -17.44
CA ARG A 586 -9.98 -7.05 -18.72
C ARG A 586 -8.97 -5.93 -18.54
N THR A 587 -7.71 -6.23 -18.76
CA THR A 587 -6.63 -5.25 -18.96
C THR A 587 -6.55 -4.94 -20.44
N MET A 588 -6.59 -3.67 -20.80
CA MET A 588 -6.56 -3.23 -22.19
C MET A 588 -5.14 -3.29 -22.75
N LYS A 589 -5.03 -3.25 -24.08
CA LYS A 589 -3.74 -3.05 -24.76
C LYS A 589 -3.14 -1.71 -24.34
N GLN A 590 -1.81 -1.68 -24.13
CA GLN A 590 -1.08 -0.44 -23.96
C GLN A 590 -0.20 -0.18 -25.18
N ASP A 591 -0.62 0.75 -26.00
CA ASP A 591 0.09 1.22 -27.21
C ASP A 591 0.55 2.68 -27.13
N LYS A 592 0.30 3.34 -25.98
CA LYS A 592 0.73 4.72 -25.70
C LYS A 592 2.07 4.72 -24.97
N VAL A 593 3.08 4.21 -25.64
CA VAL A 593 4.42 3.94 -25.07
C VAL A 593 5.37 5.11 -25.29
N ALA A 594 6.44 5.17 -24.50
CA ALA A 594 7.54 6.11 -24.66
C ALA A 594 8.41 5.74 -25.89
N VAL A 595 9.39 6.57 -26.17
CA VAL A 595 10.41 6.27 -27.22
C VAL A 595 11.21 5.04 -26.76
N ASN A 596 11.43 4.10 -27.67
CA ASN A 596 12.11 2.83 -27.45
C ASN A 596 11.39 1.85 -26.48
N GLU A 597 10.16 2.12 -26.10
CA GLU A 597 9.35 1.21 -25.27
C GLU A 597 8.44 0.35 -26.15
N THR A 598 8.38 -0.96 -25.86
CA THR A 598 7.49 -1.92 -26.54
C THR A 598 6.04 -1.83 -26.02
N PRO A 599 5.02 -1.99 -26.88
CA PRO A 599 3.63 -2.10 -26.43
C PRO A 599 3.37 -3.47 -25.81
N THR A 600 2.32 -3.58 -25.00
CA THR A 600 1.81 -4.88 -24.49
C THR A 600 0.39 -5.12 -24.96
N ASP A 601 0.05 -6.36 -25.25
CA ASP A 601 -1.31 -6.76 -25.60
C ASP A 601 -2.22 -6.80 -24.36
N GLY A 602 -3.51 -6.68 -24.59
CA GLY A 602 -4.50 -6.78 -23.53
C GLY A 602 -4.89 -8.23 -23.26
N TYR A 603 -5.24 -8.53 -22.00
CA TYR A 603 -5.63 -9.87 -21.55
C TYR A 603 -6.85 -9.82 -20.62
N THR A 604 -7.48 -10.98 -20.38
CA THR A 604 -8.62 -11.10 -19.46
C THR A 604 -8.32 -12.17 -18.42
N MET A 605 -8.17 -11.78 -17.16
CA MET A 605 -8.07 -12.71 -16.03
C MET A 605 -9.48 -13.10 -15.58
N VAL A 606 -9.66 -14.39 -15.30
CA VAL A 606 -10.88 -14.91 -14.67
C VAL A 606 -10.47 -15.64 -13.40
N ASP A 607 -11.02 -15.20 -12.28
CA ASP A 607 -10.67 -15.67 -10.94
C ASP A 607 -11.94 -16.08 -10.19
N ALA A 608 -11.84 -17.09 -9.32
CA ALA A 608 -12.95 -17.58 -8.53
C ALA A 608 -12.49 -17.87 -7.09
N HIS A 609 -13.39 -17.68 -6.14
CA HIS A 609 -13.21 -18.02 -4.74
C HIS A 609 -14.41 -18.82 -4.24
N LEU A 610 -14.17 -19.83 -3.41
CA LEU A 610 -15.19 -20.59 -2.70
C LEU A 610 -14.69 -20.86 -1.28
N ALA A 611 -15.48 -20.52 -0.29
CA ALA A 611 -15.17 -20.81 1.10
C ALA A 611 -16.38 -21.41 1.84
N TYR A 612 -16.07 -22.26 2.80
CA TYR A 612 -17.03 -22.83 3.75
C TYR A 612 -16.59 -22.50 5.18
N HIS A 613 -17.38 -21.69 5.87
CA HIS A 613 -17.12 -21.14 7.19
C HIS A 613 -18.02 -21.79 8.23
N VAL A 614 -17.45 -22.16 9.40
CA VAL A 614 -18.19 -22.78 10.50
C VAL A 614 -17.81 -22.13 11.82
N ASP A 615 -18.80 -21.59 12.51
CA ASP A 615 -18.67 -21.08 13.87
C ASP A 615 -18.87 -22.21 14.90
N GLN A 616 -17.96 -22.32 15.86
CA GLN A 616 -18.02 -23.29 16.96
C GLN A 616 -17.79 -22.60 18.32
N GLY A 617 -18.72 -21.75 18.72
CA GLY A 617 -18.64 -21.01 19.98
C GLY A 617 -17.55 -19.95 20.00
N SER A 618 -16.44 -20.18 20.72
CA SER A 618 -15.31 -19.24 20.77
C SER A 618 -14.31 -19.41 19.62
N THR A 619 -14.51 -20.41 18.76
CA THR A 619 -13.63 -20.67 17.61
C THR A 619 -14.44 -20.71 16.33
N ALA A 620 -13.83 -20.36 15.22
CA ALA A 620 -14.40 -20.56 13.90
C ALA A 620 -13.31 -21.11 12.96
N TRP A 621 -13.70 -21.87 11.96
CA TRP A 621 -12.80 -22.33 10.93
C TRP A 621 -13.41 -22.16 9.55
N GLU A 622 -12.55 -21.97 8.59
CA GLU A 622 -12.92 -21.79 7.19
C GLU A 622 -12.02 -22.64 6.30
N VAL A 623 -12.61 -23.35 5.38
CA VAL A 623 -11.91 -24.04 4.29
C VAL A 623 -12.18 -23.27 3.01
N PHE A 624 -11.15 -22.95 2.24
CA PHE A 624 -11.31 -22.18 1.02
C PHE A 624 -10.55 -22.77 -0.16
N LEU A 625 -11.01 -22.42 -1.35
CA LEU A 625 -10.40 -22.73 -2.64
C LEU A 625 -10.40 -21.45 -3.48
N ASP A 626 -9.23 -21.01 -3.89
CA ASP A 626 -9.02 -19.92 -4.82
C ASP A 626 -8.58 -20.47 -6.16
N GLY A 627 -9.12 -19.97 -7.25
CA GLY A 627 -8.68 -20.25 -8.61
C GLY A 627 -8.31 -18.96 -9.32
N ASN A 628 -7.10 -18.88 -9.86
CA ASN A 628 -6.57 -17.70 -10.54
C ASN A 628 -6.24 -18.04 -12.00
N ASN A 629 -6.40 -17.04 -12.86
CA ASN A 629 -6.17 -17.20 -14.31
C ASN A 629 -6.84 -18.47 -14.90
N LEU A 630 -8.09 -18.73 -14.54
CA LEU A 630 -8.81 -19.96 -14.89
C LEU A 630 -8.88 -20.21 -16.40
N THR A 631 -8.77 -19.17 -17.21
CA THR A 631 -8.75 -19.22 -18.68
C THR A 631 -7.36 -19.41 -19.28
N ASN A 632 -6.33 -19.53 -18.44
CA ASN A 632 -4.93 -19.72 -18.83
C ASN A 632 -4.45 -18.66 -19.84
N GLN A 633 -4.68 -17.38 -19.51
CA GLN A 633 -4.29 -16.26 -20.35
C GLN A 633 -2.79 -16.00 -20.25
N ASP A 634 -2.20 -15.69 -21.38
CA ASP A 634 -0.89 -15.05 -21.48
C ASP A 634 -1.04 -13.60 -21.03
N ALA A 635 -0.43 -13.25 -19.90
CA ALA A 635 -0.58 -11.96 -19.25
C ALA A 635 0.76 -11.35 -18.91
N ARG A 636 1.02 -10.14 -19.43
CA ARG A 636 2.25 -9.38 -19.22
C ARG A 636 1.94 -8.04 -18.55
N VAL A 637 2.68 -7.73 -17.50
CA VAL A 637 2.47 -6.50 -16.72
C VAL A 637 3.20 -5.34 -17.39
N HIS A 638 2.48 -4.45 -18.05
CA HIS A 638 3.08 -3.32 -18.80
C HIS A 638 3.96 -2.39 -17.95
N THR A 639 3.67 -2.26 -16.66
CA THR A 639 4.42 -1.42 -15.73
C THR A 639 5.76 -2.04 -15.28
N SER A 640 6.01 -3.32 -15.60
CA SER A 640 7.28 -4.00 -15.33
C SER A 640 8.37 -3.60 -16.32
N PHE A 641 9.62 -3.54 -15.86
CA PHE A 641 10.79 -3.50 -16.74
C PHE A 641 10.97 -4.80 -17.50
N LEU A 642 10.53 -5.92 -16.90
CA LEU A 642 10.63 -7.27 -17.47
C LEU A 642 9.40 -7.67 -18.31
N LYS A 643 8.59 -6.72 -18.76
CA LYS A 643 7.30 -7.01 -19.45
C LYS A 643 7.44 -7.83 -20.74
N ASP A 644 8.60 -7.75 -21.38
CA ASP A 644 8.85 -8.46 -22.65
C ASP A 644 9.30 -9.91 -22.40
N ASP A 645 9.82 -10.24 -21.21
CA ASP A 645 10.44 -11.53 -20.87
C ASP A 645 9.66 -12.30 -19.80
N VAL A 646 8.96 -11.63 -18.90
CA VAL A 646 8.30 -12.22 -17.73
C VAL A 646 6.77 -12.11 -17.83
N MET A 647 6.10 -13.25 -17.72
CA MET A 647 4.64 -13.36 -17.68
C MET A 647 4.15 -13.62 -16.26
N LEU A 648 2.86 -13.36 -16.05
CA LEU A 648 2.16 -13.80 -14.84
C LEU A 648 1.95 -15.33 -14.87
N PRO A 649 1.75 -15.99 -13.70
CA PRO A 649 1.45 -17.42 -13.65
C PRO A 649 0.26 -17.81 -14.52
N GLY A 650 0.35 -18.96 -15.15
CA GLY A 650 -0.76 -19.61 -15.83
C GLY A 650 -1.88 -20.01 -14.86
N ARG A 651 -2.74 -20.95 -15.27
CA ARG A 651 -3.87 -21.41 -14.46
C ARG A 651 -3.41 -22.07 -13.18
N ASN A 652 -3.80 -21.51 -12.04
CA ASN A 652 -3.43 -22.06 -10.74
C ASN A 652 -4.60 -22.03 -9.75
N ALA A 653 -4.47 -22.82 -8.69
CA ALA A 653 -5.43 -22.86 -7.60
C ALA A 653 -4.72 -22.93 -6.25
N SER A 654 -5.31 -22.32 -5.24
CA SER A 654 -4.85 -22.41 -3.85
C SER A 654 -5.96 -23.02 -3.00
N PHE A 655 -5.61 -24.00 -2.18
CA PHE A 655 -6.49 -24.59 -1.17
C PHE A 655 -5.95 -24.25 0.21
N GLY A 656 -6.83 -23.84 1.13
CA GLY A 656 -6.39 -23.52 2.48
C GLY A 656 -7.43 -23.71 3.55
N VAL A 657 -6.93 -23.66 4.79
CA VAL A 657 -7.73 -23.72 6.02
C VAL A 657 -7.34 -22.56 6.91
N ARG A 658 -8.33 -21.84 7.42
CA ARG A 658 -8.20 -20.77 8.42
C ARG A 658 -8.86 -21.19 9.71
N LEU A 659 -8.22 -20.89 10.82
CA LEU A 659 -8.74 -21.03 12.17
C LEU A 659 -8.78 -19.65 12.83
N PHE A 660 -9.90 -19.33 13.44
CA PHE A 660 -10.10 -18.12 14.27
C PHE A 660 -10.43 -18.57 15.70
N PHE A 661 -9.85 -17.94 16.72
CA PHE A 661 -10.04 -18.33 18.13
C PHE A 661 -9.92 -17.14 19.09
#